data_d3338a8c60243fb4c3908cd793b06c04
#
_entry.id   d3338a8c60243fb4c3908cd793b06c04
#
_cell.length_a   1.000
_cell.length_b   1.000
_cell.length_c   1.000
_cell.angle_alpha   90.00
_cell.angle_beta   90.00
_cell.angle_gamma   90.00
#
_symmetry.space_group_name_H-M   'P 1'
#
loop_
_entity.id
_entity.type
_entity.pdbx_description
1 polymer ?
#
loop_
_entity_poly.entity_id
_entity_poly.type
_entity_poly.pdbx_seq_one_letter_code
_entity_poly.pdbx_strand_id
1 'polypeptide(L)'
;MASLFRLRYESRWGEELFLTGNIPELGNWNPNKAVPMEYVGPGIWSVSVETHGRASLQTTEYKYFIRENNQIHWEEGPNRILPEGKDRVWDWFGLTERQTMRGVAVPLFSLRSENDFGIGEYADLPKLGDWCVANGLKIIQILPVNDTTAHFDWHDSYPYNAISAFALNPIYLNLKQLGIKEDTAFKRTRTILNKEESVNYPKVLKAKWKYFQTAFYQQWESLKDTADFQQFIKENEDWLHDYAQYCAERDNNGTEIHLFLQYHCDKQLREAIKTLHDKGLLLKGDIPIGVNPSGVDVKSHPDLFNLDVQVGAPPDDFSAEGQNWGFPSYNWEAMAKDGYAWWQRRLQVMARYFDAYRIDHILGFFRIWEIPKTAKSGLLGHFSPALPLSVEEIEKQGFHFVKSKHVKKGVDTLFIPAPNEKDKYIPRIELHRTKTYQTLNEEQKHAIDDIYEDFYFHRHNEFWKQKALEKLPALINATPMIACGEDLGMIPACVPEVMQELGIMSLEVQRMPKVFGHQFVQNEDLPENCVYTTGTHDMPTLRGWLAEDRVRTRQFLDSLDLDDRKVTSKTLKKVIDKHLDSPSKWNIYPLQDLLDMDEKNWSPNPADDQINVPANAKNQWKWRMKMNLEALLSSIQ
;
A
#
# COMPACT_ATOMS: atom_id res chain seq x y z
N MET A 1 -24.06 -9.35 19.97
CA MET A 1 -23.14 -8.46 19.23
C MET A 1 -23.83 -8.06 17.95
N ALA A 2 -23.65 -6.81 17.52
CA ALA A 2 -24.15 -6.38 16.23
C ALA A 2 -23.09 -6.64 15.18
N SER A 3 -23.46 -7.31 14.10
CA SER A 3 -22.58 -7.51 12.94
C SER A 3 -22.90 -6.45 11.89
N LEU A 4 -21.88 -5.72 11.44
CA LEU A 4 -21.98 -4.74 10.38
C LEU A 4 -21.69 -5.38 9.04
N PHE A 5 -22.69 -5.41 8.15
CA PHE A 5 -22.53 -5.85 6.77
C PHE A 5 -22.37 -4.65 5.86
N ARG A 6 -21.36 -4.67 5.03
CA ARG A 6 -21.14 -3.70 3.97
C ARG A 6 -21.03 -4.43 2.63
N LEU A 7 -21.72 -3.89 1.64
CA LEU A 7 -21.80 -4.49 0.30
C LEU A 7 -21.42 -3.45 -0.73
N ARG A 8 -20.50 -3.78 -1.61
CA ARG A 8 -20.23 -2.97 -2.78
C ARG A 8 -21.13 -3.36 -3.95
N TYR A 9 -21.90 -2.40 -4.42
CA TYR A 9 -22.76 -2.52 -5.58
C TYR A 9 -23.07 -1.13 -6.16
N GLU A 10 -22.74 -0.91 -7.43
CA GLU A 10 -23.11 0.30 -8.17
C GLU A 10 -24.58 0.22 -8.58
N SER A 11 -25.46 0.74 -7.75
CA SER A 11 -26.90 0.68 -7.96
C SER A 11 -27.38 1.69 -9.01
N ARG A 12 -28.46 1.31 -9.70
CA ARG A 12 -29.23 2.22 -10.56
C ARG A 12 -30.33 2.88 -9.76
N TRP A 13 -30.81 3.99 -10.28
CA TRP A 13 -31.97 4.66 -9.67
C TRP A 13 -33.20 3.73 -9.65
N GLY A 14 -33.76 3.53 -8.45
CA GLY A 14 -34.90 2.63 -8.25
C GLY A 14 -34.56 1.22 -7.77
N GLU A 15 -33.29 0.89 -7.65
CA GLU A 15 -32.82 -0.38 -7.03
C GLU A 15 -32.66 -0.20 -5.52
N GLU A 16 -33.17 -1.17 -4.77
CA GLU A 16 -33.02 -1.27 -3.30
C GLU A 16 -32.30 -2.59 -2.97
N LEU A 17 -31.34 -2.56 -2.09
CA LEU A 17 -30.56 -3.74 -1.67
C LEU A 17 -31.05 -4.28 -0.34
N PHE A 18 -31.03 -5.58 -0.21
CA PHE A 18 -31.48 -6.32 0.97
C PHE A 18 -30.49 -7.44 1.32
N LEU A 19 -30.37 -7.65 2.63
CA LEU A 19 -29.65 -8.76 3.24
C LEU A 19 -30.66 -9.75 3.83
N THR A 20 -30.51 -11.05 3.55
CA THR A 20 -31.32 -12.11 4.13
C THR A 20 -30.48 -13.32 4.51
N GLY A 21 -31.00 -14.23 5.34
CA GLY A 21 -30.24 -15.40 5.78
C GLY A 21 -31.09 -16.40 6.57
N ASN A 22 -30.42 -17.44 7.08
CA ASN A 22 -31.06 -18.58 7.78
C ASN A 22 -31.44 -18.30 9.24
N ILE A 23 -31.24 -17.07 9.75
CA ILE A 23 -31.62 -16.71 11.13
C ILE A 23 -32.79 -15.73 11.14
N PRO A 24 -33.56 -15.63 12.24
CA PRO A 24 -34.72 -14.74 12.35
C PRO A 24 -34.37 -13.27 12.09
N GLU A 25 -33.22 -12.82 12.56
CA GLU A 25 -32.71 -11.46 12.42
C GLU A 25 -32.40 -11.10 10.96
N LEU A 26 -32.18 -12.10 10.12
CA LEU A 26 -31.98 -11.97 8.66
C LEU A 26 -33.24 -12.40 7.87
N GLY A 27 -34.39 -12.58 8.55
CA GLY A 27 -35.68 -12.88 7.92
C GLY A 27 -35.92 -14.33 7.50
N ASN A 28 -35.07 -15.31 7.90
CA ASN A 28 -35.23 -16.74 7.59
C ASN A 28 -35.48 -17.02 6.09
N TRP A 29 -34.65 -16.44 5.22
CA TRP A 29 -34.75 -16.52 3.75
C TRP A 29 -36.05 -15.97 3.16
N ASN A 30 -36.84 -15.22 3.92
CA ASN A 30 -38.07 -14.62 3.41
C ASN A 30 -37.77 -13.20 2.88
N PRO A 31 -37.86 -12.92 1.57
CA PRO A 31 -37.53 -11.62 1.00
C PRO A 31 -38.39 -10.48 1.54
N ASN A 32 -39.59 -10.76 2.06
CA ASN A 32 -40.46 -9.75 2.68
C ASN A 32 -40.07 -9.42 4.14
N LYS A 33 -39.17 -10.21 4.73
CA LYS A 33 -38.63 -10.01 6.07
C LYS A 33 -37.11 -9.72 6.03
N ALA A 34 -36.53 -9.61 4.82
CA ALA A 34 -35.12 -9.29 4.63
C ALA A 34 -34.81 -7.90 5.17
N VAL A 35 -33.58 -7.70 5.61
CA VAL A 35 -33.11 -6.44 6.19
C VAL A 35 -32.71 -5.49 5.06
N PRO A 36 -33.33 -4.30 4.94
CA PRO A 36 -32.93 -3.34 3.93
C PRO A 36 -31.54 -2.76 4.26
N MET A 37 -30.73 -2.57 3.23
CA MET A 37 -29.43 -1.90 3.36
C MET A 37 -29.57 -0.42 3.07
N GLU A 38 -28.75 0.40 3.74
CA GLU A 38 -28.68 1.85 3.54
C GLU A 38 -27.53 2.17 2.59
N TYR A 39 -27.77 3.08 1.65
CA TYR A 39 -26.72 3.64 0.79
C TYR A 39 -25.88 4.65 1.59
N VAL A 40 -24.60 4.34 1.81
CA VAL A 40 -23.70 5.13 2.68
C VAL A 40 -22.60 5.87 1.92
N GLY A 41 -22.51 5.67 0.61
CA GLY A 41 -21.52 6.35 -0.25
C GLY A 41 -21.48 5.75 -1.65
N PRO A 42 -20.64 6.28 -2.56
CA PRO A 42 -20.59 5.79 -3.94
C PRO A 42 -20.39 4.28 -4.02
N GLY A 43 -21.40 3.58 -4.51
CA GLY A 43 -21.38 2.13 -4.69
C GLY A 43 -21.35 1.32 -3.39
N ILE A 44 -21.72 1.90 -2.23
CA ILE A 44 -21.64 1.21 -0.95
C ILE A 44 -22.95 1.23 -0.23
N TRP A 45 -23.33 0.04 0.20
CA TRP A 45 -24.50 -0.24 0.99
C TRP A 45 -24.09 -0.84 2.33
N SER A 46 -24.79 -0.50 3.40
CA SER A 46 -24.45 -0.94 4.75
C SER A 46 -25.70 -1.27 5.56
N VAL A 47 -25.57 -2.26 6.45
CA VAL A 47 -26.59 -2.55 7.47
C VAL A 47 -25.95 -3.17 8.70
N SER A 48 -26.42 -2.81 9.89
CA SER A 48 -26.04 -3.42 11.16
C SER A 48 -27.16 -4.35 11.63
N VAL A 49 -26.83 -5.60 11.88
CA VAL A 49 -27.79 -6.62 12.36
C VAL A 49 -27.35 -7.10 13.73
N GLU A 50 -28.25 -7.02 14.72
CA GLU A 50 -27.98 -7.59 16.04
C GLU A 50 -28.08 -9.12 15.98
N THR A 51 -26.94 -9.78 15.83
CA THR A 51 -26.84 -11.23 15.94
C THR A 51 -26.67 -11.56 17.43
N HIS A 52 -27.75 -11.96 18.09
CA HIS A 52 -27.67 -12.35 19.50
C HIS A 52 -26.82 -13.62 19.65
N GLY A 53 -25.84 -13.55 20.57
CA GLY A 53 -24.94 -14.62 20.92
C GLY A 53 -25.71 -15.88 21.35
N ARG A 54 -26.11 -16.67 20.38
CA ARG A 54 -26.54 -18.05 20.60
C ARG A 54 -25.32 -18.93 20.42
N ALA A 55 -24.99 -19.66 21.48
CA ALA A 55 -24.26 -20.92 21.37
C ALA A 55 -25.11 -21.89 20.55
N SER A 56 -25.26 -21.66 19.25
CA SER A 56 -25.98 -22.50 18.32
C SER A 56 -24.95 -23.12 17.39
N LEU A 57 -24.95 -24.42 17.32
CA LEU A 57 -24.19 -25.30 16.42
C LEU A 57 -24.54 -25.08 14.92
N GLN A 58 -25.30 -24.05 14.57
CA GLN A 58 -25.67 -23.74 13.19
C GLN A 58 -24.90 -22.56 12.65
N THR A 59 -24.19 -22.81 11.58
CA THR A 59 -23.53 -21.79 10.76
C THR A 59 -24.55 -20.77 10.26
N THR A 60 -24.31 -19.48 10.47
CA THR A 60 -25.18 -18.43 9.93
C THR A 60 -24.86 -18.25 8.44
N GLU A 61 -25.86 -18.57 7.60
CA GLU A 61 -25.80 -18.33 6.17
C GLU A 61 -26.57 -17.07 5.81
N TYR A 62 -26.08 -16.33 4.82
CA TYR A 62 -26.73 -15.12 4.33
C TYR A 62 -26.52 -14.92 2.82
N LYS A 63 -27.32 -14.02 2.21
CA LYS A 63 -27.25 -13.66 0.80
C LYS A 63 -27.84 -12.27 0.58
N TYR A 64 -27.41 -11.62 -0.49
CA TYR A 64 -27.95 -10.34 -0.90
C TYR A 64 -28.90 -10.50 -2.09
N PHE A 65 -29.83 -9.55 -2.22
CA PHE A 65 -30.64 -9.42 -3.41
C PHE A 65 -31.00 -7.95 -3.65
N ILE A 66 -31.31 -7.65 -4.91
CA ILE A 66 -31.78 -6.34 -5.35
C ILE A 66 -33.28 -6.44 -5.56
N ARG A 67 -34.01 -5.42 -5.16
CA ARG A 67 -35.43 -5.23 -5.51
C ARG A 67 -35.54 -4.01 -6.42
N GLU A 68 -36.08 -4.23 -7.63
CA GLU A 68 -36.38 -3.19 -8.60
C GLU A 68 -37.81 -3.41 -9.13
N ASN A 69 -38.67 -2.40 -9.06
CA ASN A 69 -40.07 -2.49 -9.56
C ASN A 69 -40.83 -3.74 -9.08
N ASN A 70 -40.68 -4.14 -7.80
CA ASN A 70 -41.20 -5.38 -7.20
C ASN A 70 -40.62 -6.68 -7.74
N GLN A 71 -39.64 -6.66 -8.61
CA GLN A 71 -38.88 -7.85 -9.02
C GLN A 71 -37.67 -8.04 -8.11
N ILE A 72 -37.36 -9.30 -7.82
CA ILE A 72 -36.24 -9.67 -6.95
C ILE A 72 -35.16 -10.31 -7.80
N HIS A 73 -33.96 -9.73 -7.77
CA HIS A 73 -32.77 -10.22 -8.42
C HIS A 73 -31.77 -10.69 -7.37
N TRP A 74 -31.66 -11.99 -7.18
CA TRP A 74 -30.69 -12.57 -6.27
C TRP A 74 -29.28 -12.45 -6.82
N GLU A 75 -28.31 -12.25 -5.93
CA GLU A 75 -26.91 -12.43 -6.34
C GLU A 75 -26.68 -13.87 -6.80
N GLU A 76 -25.79 -14.06 -7.76
CA GLU A 76 -25.41 -15.39 -8.26
C GLU A 76 -24.51 -16.13 -7.25
N GLY A 77 -24.39 -17.46 -7.41
CA GLY A 77 -23.53 -18.31 -6.60
C GLY A 77 -24.16 -18.83 -5.30
N PRO A 78 -23.37 -19.51 -4.44
CA PRO A 78 -23.84 -20.12 -3.20
C PRO A 78 -24.19 -19.06 -2.12
N ASN A 79 -24.84 -19.52 -1.05
CA ASN A 79 -25.04 -18.69 0.13
C ASN A 79 -23.69 -18.38 0.79
N ARG A 80 -23.57 -17.19 1.35
CA ARG A 80 -22.40 -16.77 2.11
C ARG A 80 -22.49 -17.31 3.53
N ILE A 81 -21.35 -17.48 4.16
CA ILE A 81 -21.24 -17.94 5.55
C ILE A 81 -20.70 -16.77 6.38
N LEU A 82 -21.43 -16.41 7.45
CA LEU A 82 -20.93 -15.47 8.44
C LEU A 82 -19.92 -16.21 9.34
N PRO A 83 -18.63 -15.84 9.35
CA PRO A 83 -17.65 -16.44 10.22
C PRO A 83 -17.99 -16.19 11.69
N GLU A 84 -17.75 -17.17 12.54
CA GLU A 84 -18.02 -17.08 13.96
C GLU A 84 -17.17 -15.95 14.60
N GLY A 85 -17.82 -15.12 15.41
CA GLY A 85 -17.16 -14.01 16.10
C GLY A 85 -16.87 -12.76 15.25
N LYS A 86 -17.19 -12.75 13.95
CA LYS A 86 -17.04 -11.54 13.14
C LYS A 86 -18.17 -10.55 13.36
N ASP A 87 -17.80 -9.35 13.76
CA ASP A 87 -18.68 -8.19 13.90
C ASP A 87 -18.77 -7.32 12.63
N ARG A 88 -17.95 -7.62 11.59
CA ARG A 88 -17.90 -6.88 10.32
C ARG A 88 -17.69 -7.79 9.14
N VAL A 89 -18.48 -7.54 8.08
CA VAL A 89 -18.43 -8.25 6.81
C VAL A 89 -18.34 -7.25 5.67
N TRP A 90 -17.44 -7.50 4.74
CA TRP A 90 -17.28 -6.77 3.50
C TRP A 90 -17.48 -7.67 2.31
N ASP A 91 -18.46 -7.38 1.49
CA ASP A 91 -18.83 -8.19 0.34
C ASP A 91 -18.93 -7.35 -0.94
N TRP A 92 -18.86 -8.04 -2.08
CA TRP A 92 -19.24 -7.53 -3.40
C TRP A 92 -20.43 -8.29 -3.90
N PHE A 93 -21.40 -7.59 -4.46
CA PHE A 93 -22.59 -8.24 -5.03
C PHE A 93 -22.18 -9.18 -6.17
N GLY A 94 -22.67 -10.41 -6.16
CA GLY A 94 -22.36 -11.44 -7.15
C GLY A 94 -21.01 -12.15 -7.00
N LEU A 95 -20.17 -11.80 -6.00
CA LEU A 95 -18.91 -12.49 -5.69
C LEU A 95 -19.10 -13.39 -4.46
N THR A 96 -19.80 -14.50 -4.63
CA THR A 96 -20.19 -15.40 -3.52
C THR A 96 -19.29 -16.61 -3.34
N GLU A 97 -18.47 -16.97 -4.33
CA GLU A 97 -17.54 -18.08 -4.23
C GLU A 97 -16.19 -17.66 -3.66
N ARG A 98 -15.48 -18.62 -3.04
CA ARG A 98 -14.05 -18.54 -2.72
C ARG A 98 -13.21 -18.47 -4.02
N GLN A 99 -13.55 -17.56 -4.92
CA GLN A 99 -12.69 -17.34 -6.08
C GLN A 99 -11.51 -16.53 -5.62
N THR A 100 -10.35 -17.18 -5.58
CA THR A 100 -9.07 -16.48 -5.50
C THR A 100 -9.01 -15.46 -6.63
N MET A 101 -9.13 -14.18 -6.30
CA MET A 101 -9.00 -13.14 -7.32
C MET A 101 -7.55 -12.96 -7.69
N ARG A 102 -7.28 -12.98 -9.00
CA ARG A 102 -5.93 -12.71 -9.52
C ARG A 102 -5.82 -11.25 -9.93
N GLY A 103 -4.62 -10.71 -9.78
CA GLY A 103 -4.33 -9.33 -10.15
C GLY A 103 -2.92 -9.11 -10.64
N VAL A 104 -2.67 -7.89 -11.10
CA VAL A 104 -1.36 -7.40 -11.51
C VAL A 104 -0.97 -6.18 -10.68
N ALA A 105 0.28 -6.13 -10.23
CA ALA A 105 0.88 -4.96 -9.59
C ALA A 105 1.82 -4.26 -10.57
N VAL A 106 1.61 -2.97 -10.80
CA VAL A 106 2.46 -2.18 -11.70
C VAL A 106 2.43 -0.70 -11.30
N PRO A 107 3.59 -0.01 -11.25
CA PRO A 107 3.59 1.44 -11.13
C PRO A 107 2.91 2.09 -12.34
N LEU A 108 2.07 3.09 -12.11
CA LEU A 108 1.42 3.79 -13.22
C LEU A 108 2.44 4.36 -14.21
N PHE A 109 3.52 4.96 -13.71
CA PHE A 109 4.60 5.53 -14.53
C PHE A 109 5.28 4.50 -15.46
N SER A 110 5.23 3.22 -15.11
CA SER A 110 5.89 2.14 -15.86
C SER A 110 5.12 1.68 -17.10
N LEU A 111 3.86 2.05 -17.21
CA LEU A 111 3.04 1.71 -18.38
C LEU A 111 3.58 2.40 -19.63
N ARG A 112 3.41 1.72 -20.75
CA ARG A 112 3.74 2.24 -22.08
C ARG A 112 2.56 2.03 -23.01
N SER A 113 2.15 3.08 -23.73
CA SER A 113 1.20 2.99 -24.82
C SER A 113 1.72 3.69 -26.07
N GLU A 114 1.08 3.48 -27.22
CA GLU A 114 1.47 4.13 -28.47
C GLU A 114 1.42 5.66 -28.39
N ASN A 115 0.51 6.17 -27.57
CA ASN A 115 0.19 7.59 -27.51
C ASN A 115 0.55 8.27 -26.21
N ASP A 116 1.28 7.60 -25.30
CA ASP A 116 1.76 8.23 -24.08
C ASP A 116 2.88 9.25 -24.33
N PHE A 117 3.14 10.08 -23.35
CA PHE A 117 4.14 11.15 -23.45
C PHE A 117 5.45 10.80 -22.74
N GLY A 118 5.89 9.53 -22.85
CA GLY A 118 7.13 9.03 -22.27
C GLY A 118 7.00 8.51 -20.85
N ILE A 119 5.76 8.39 -20.34
CA ILE A 119 5.38 7.89 -19.02
C ILE A 119 3.96 7.33 -19.11
N GLY A 120 3.62 6.35 -18.29
CA GLY A 120 2.23 5.89 -18.19
C GLY A 120 1.32 6.99 -17.63
N GLU A 121 0.11 7.05 -18.11
CA GLU A 121 -0.88 8.10 -17.84
C GLU A 121 -2.18 7.50 -17.28
N TYR A 122 -3.05 8.28 -16.64
CA TYR A 122 -4.37 7.81 -16.18
C TYR A 122 -5.17 7.13 -17.30
N ALA A 123 -5.06 7.66 -18.53
CA ALA A 123 -5.70 7.11 -19.72
C ALA A 123 -5.18 5.72 -20.14
N ASP A 124 -4.08 5.24 -19.58
CA ASP A 124 -3.53 3.92 -19.90
C ASP A 124 -4.10 2.82 -19.00
N LEU A 125 -4.70 3.17 -17.86
CA LEU A 125 -5.36 2.20 -16.98
C LEU A 125 -6.48 1.41 -17.67
N PRO A 126 -7.40 2.02 -18.46
CA PRO A 126 -8.40 1.28 -19.23
C PRO A 126 -7.82 0.27 -20.23
N LYS A 127 -6.66 0.59 -20.86
CA LYS A 127 -5.97 -0.30 -21.79
C LYS A 127 -5.33 -1.48 -21.08
N LEU A 128 -4.69 -1.22 -19.92
CA LEU A 128 -4.22 -2.29 -19.03
C LEU A 128 -5.41 -3.16 -18.57
N GLY A 129 -6.56 -2.54 -18.31
CA GLY A 129 -7.80 -3.23 -17.98
C GLY A 129 -8.24 -4.22 -19.06
N ASP A 130 -8.14 -3.87 -20.33
CA ASP A 130 -8.45 -4.79 -21.45
C ASP A 130 -7.54 -6.02 -21.42
N TRP A 131 -6.24 -5.82 -21.19
CA TRP A 131 -5.29 -6.91 -21.03
C TRP A 131 -5.61 -7.78 -19.80
N CYS A 132 -5.97 -7.16 -18.68
CA CYS A 132 -6.36 -7.87 -17.46
C CYS A 132 -7.57 -8.79 -17.71
N VAL A 133 -8.62 -8.26 -18.33
CA VAL A 133 -9.82 -9.05 -18.66
C VAL A 133 -9.47 -10.23 -19.55
N ALA A 134 -8.66 -10.03 -20.59
CA ALA A 134 -8.23 -11.09 -21.50
C ALA A 134 -7.40 -12.20 -20.82
N ASN A 135 -6.72 -11.87 -19.71
CA ASN A 135 -5.95 -12.84 -18.91
C ASN A 135 -6.68 -13.33 -17.64
N GLY A 136 -7.96 -13.01 -17.49
CA GLY A 136 -8.76 -13.42 -16.32
C GLY A 136 -8.29 -12.79 -15.00
N LEU A 137 -7.63 -11.63 -15.06
CA LEU A 137 -7.26 -10.85 -13.89
C LEU A 137 -8.42 -9.93 -13.50
N LYS A 138 -8.58 -9.67 -12.20
CA LYS A 138 -9.69 -8.90 -11.63
C LYS A 138 -9.21 -7.67 -10.85
N ILE A 139 -7.92 -7.60 -10.51
CA ILE A 139 -7.36 -6.53 -9.68
C ILE A 139 -6.16 -5.90 -10.41
N ILE A 140 -6.14 -4.58 -10.47
CA ILE A 140 -4.96 -3.80 -10.82
C ILE A 140 -4.48 -3.11 -9.55
N GLN A 141 -3.25 -3.36 -9.14
CA GLN A 141 -2.59 -2.66 -8.05
C GLN A 141 -1.58 -1.67 -8.62
N ILE A 142 -1.67 -0.42 -8.19
CA ILE A 142 -0.70 0.62 -8.58
C ILE A 142 0.05 1.14 -7.36
N LEU A 143 1.24 1.72 -7.59
CA LEU A 143 1.98 2.46 -6.56
C LEU A 143 1.36 3.85 -6.32
N PRO A 144 1.82 4.60 -5.31
CA PRO A 144 1.26 5.91 -4.99
C PRO A 144 1.23 6.84 -6.21
N VAL A 145 0.12 7.54 -6.37
CA VAL A 145 -0.11 8.51 -7.46
C VAL A 145 -0.19 9.96 -6.98
N ASN A 146 0.16 10.18 -5.72
CA ASN A 146 0.20 11.52 -5.14
C ASN A 146 1.34 12.36 -5.74
N ASP A 147 1.21 13.69 -5.69
CA ASP A 147 2.20 14.60 -6.24
C ASP A 147 3.51 14.58 -5.43
N THR A 148 4.59 14.27 -6.13
CA THR A 148 5.95 14.22 -5.58
C THR A 148 6.82 15.39 -6.08
N THR A 149 6.26 16.29 -6.89
CA THR A 149 7.01 17.36 -7.56
C THR A 149 7.50 18.39 -6.57
N ALA A 150 8.79 18.36 -6.24
CA ALA A 150 9.45 19.29 -5.32
C ALA A 150 10.64 20.02 -5.96
N HIS A 151 11.40 19.33 -6.80
CA HIS A 151 12.70 19.79 -7.31
C HIS A 151 12.79 19.87 -8.84
N PHE A 152 11.83 19.31 -9.56
CA PHE A 152 11.82 19.15 -11.02
C PHE A 152 13.00 18.32 -11.56
N ASP A 153 13.48 17.37 -10.75
CA ASP A 153 14.59 16.49 -11.09
C ASP A 153 14.29 15.02 -10.74
N TRP A 154 15.32 14.17 -10.68
CA TRP A 154 15.16 12.75 -10.39
C TRP A 154 14.67 12.42 -8.99
N HIS A 155 14.80 13.31 -8.02
CA HIS A 155 14.27 13.10 -6.67
C HIS A 155 12.74 12.98 -6.67
N ASP A 156 12.09 13.68 -7.62
CA ASP A 156 10.63 13.68 -7.76
C ASP A 156 10.08 12.37 -8.37
N SER A 157 10.97 11.47 -8.84
CA SER A 157 10.55 10.16 -9.37
C SER A 157 10.15 9.16 -8.28
N TYR A 158 10.42 9.43 -7.02
CA TYR A 158 10.16 8.56 -5.88
C TYR A 158 8.69 8.67 -5.43
N PRO A 159 7.81 7.67 -5.70
CA PRO A 159 6.38 7.81 -5.50
C PRO A 159 5.96 7.89 -4.03
N TYR A 160 6.81 7.44 -3.10
CA TYR A 160 6.54 7.49 -1.66
C TYR A 160 6.91 8.82 -1.01
N ASN A 161 7.56 9.75 -1.74
CA ASN A 161 7.97 11.05 -1.23
C ASN A 161 7.00 12.17 -1.67
N ALA A 162 5.70 11.96 -1.42
CA ALA A 162 4.67 12.91 -1.82
C ALA A 162 4.78 14.23 -1.06
N ILE A 163 4.67 15.35 -1.79
CA ILE A 163 4.56 16.70 -1.21
C ILE A 163 3.19 16.96 -0.61
N SER A 164 2.18 16.17 -1.03
CA SER A 164 0.84 16.17 -0.46
C SER A 164 0.28 14.77 -0.42
N ALA A 165 -0.30 14.38 0.71
CA ALA A 165 -1.01 13.13 0.89
C ALA A 165 -2.37 13.09 0.17
N PHE A 166 -2.83 14.23 -0.37
CA PHE A 166 -4.13 14.42 -0.98
C PHE A 166 -4.06 14.66 -2.48
N ALA A 167 -3.12 15.53 -2.91
CA ALA A 167 -3.01 15.95 -4.30
C ALA A 167 -2.49 14.83 -5.21
N LEU A 168 -3.08 14.71 -6.39
CA LEU A 168 -2.66 13.79 -7.43
C LEU A 168 -1.51 14.38 -8.26
N ASN A 169 -0.61 13.52 -8.75
CA ASN A 169 0.53 13.96 -9.54
C ASN A 169 0.13 14.34 -10.97
N PRO A 170 0.27 15.60 -11.39
CA PRO A 170 -0.10 16.04 -12.73
C PRO A 170 0.70 15.38 -13.86
N ILE A 171 1.84 14.77 -13.56
CA ILE A 171 2.66 14.09 -14.58
C ILE A 171 1.88 12.97 -15.29
N TYR A 172 0.87 12.40 -14.64
CA TYR A 172 0.02 11.33 -15.18
C TYR A 172 -1.14 11.82 -16.05
N LEU A 173 -1.34 13.15 -16.20
CA LEU A 173 -2.37 13.70 -17.07
C LEU A 173 -2.11 13.34 -18.53
N ASN A 174 -3.13 12.84 -19.22
CA ASN A 174 -3.10 12.69 -20.66
C ASN A 174 -3.37 14.04 -21.32
N LEU A 175 -2.41 14.50 -22.11
CA LEU A 175 -2.45 15.83 -22.73
C LEU A 175 -3.55 15.98 -23.77
N LYS A 176 -3.93 14.91 -24.48
CA LYS A 176 -5.04 14.93 -25.44
C LYS A 176 -6.38 15.08 -24.73
N GLN A 177 -6.60 14.34 -23.64
CA GLN A 177 -7.79 14.51 -22.79
C GLN A 177 -7.82 15.89 -22.12
N LEU A 178 -6.65 16.49 -21.88
CA LEU A 178 -6.54 17.88 -21.43
C LEU A 178 -6.84 18.91 -22.54
N GLY A 179 -7.25 18.48 -23.73
CA GLY A 179 -7.63 19.35 -24.84
C GLY A 179 -6.45 19.89 -25.68
N ILE A 180 -5.24 19.39 -25.48
CA ILE A 180 -4.07 19.81 -26.26
C ILE A 180 -4.15 19.24 -27.68
N LYS A 181 -4.02 20.14 -28.68
CA LYS A 181 -3.98 19.77 -30.07
C LYS A 181 -2.67 19.05 -30.44
N GLU A 182 -2.80 17.90 -31.08
CA GLU A 182 -1.66 17.13 -31.57
C GLU A 182 -1.05 17.74 -32.87
N ASP A 183 -0.38 18.87 -32.74
CA ASP A 183 0.38 19.48 -33.84
C ASP A 183 1.72 18.75 -34.11
N THR A 184 2.49 19.25 -35.07
CA THR A 184 3.79 18.66 -35.46
C THR A 184 4.80 18.69 -34.31
N ALA A 185 4.80 19.75 -33.48
CA ALA A 185 5.71 19.88 -32.35
C ALA A 185 5.34 18.91 -31.25
N PHE A 186 4.05 18.76 -30.95
CA PHE A 186 3.53 17.76 -30.00
C PHE A 186 3.95 16.34 -30.42
N LYS A 187 3.63 15.94 -31.65
CA LYS A 187 3.95 14.61 -32.19
C LYS A 187 5.45 14.32 -32.14
N ARG A 188 6.29 15.30 -32.49
CA ARG A 188 7.76 15.16 -32.41
C ARG A 188 8.22 14.94 -30.98
N THR A 189 7.75 15.74 -30.03
CA THR A 189 8.13 15.63 -28.61
C THR A 189 7.69 14.28 -28.04
N ARG A 190 6.44 13.87 -28.29
CA ARG A 190 5.92 12.54 -27.90
C ARG A 190 6.79 11.43 -28.45
N THR A 191 7.11 11.44 -29.73
CA THR A 191 7.94 10.41 -30.36
C THR A 191 9.33 10.31 -29.73
N ILE A 192 9.94 11.45 -29.38
CA ILE A 192 11.26 11.47 -28.72
C ILE A 192 11.17 10.84 -27.31
N LEU A 193 10.18 11.23 -26.52
CA LEU A 193 10.02 10.75 -25.15
C LEU A 193 9.58 9.28 -25.11
N ASN A 194 8.69 8.85 -26.01
CA ASN A 194 8.20 7.49 -26.04
C ASN A 194 9.25 6.47 -26.54
N LYS A 195 10.28 6.90 -27.27
CA LYS A 195 11.40 6.06 -27.67
C LYS A 195 12.37 5.72 -26.55
N GLU A 196 12.37 6.46 -25.44
CA GLU A 196 13.23 6.18 -24.29
C GLU A 196 12.90 4.78 -23.72
N GLU A 197 13.91 3.97 -23.43
CA GLU A 197 13.71 2.63 -22.87
C GLU A 197 13.17 2.68 -21.45
N SER A 198 13.52 3.72 -20.69
CA SER A 198 13.05 3.98 -19.33
C SER A 198 12.36 5.34 -19.25
N VAL A 199 11.58 5.56 -18.19
CA VAL A 199 10.98 6.87 -17.91
C VAL A 199 12.07 7.89 -17.61
N ASN A 200 12.11 8.96 -18.35
CA ASN A 200 12.97 10.11 -18.06
C ASN A 200 12.14 11.20 -17.37
N TYR A 201 11.96 11.05 -16.07
CA TYR A 201 11.04 11.86 -15.26
C TYR A 201 11.24 13.38 -15.47
N PRO A 202 12.46 13.94 -15.33
CA PRO A 202 12.66 15.37 -15.52
C PRO A 202 12.33 15.87 -16.94
N LYS A 203 12.67 15.08 -17.97
CA LYS A 203 12.35 15.47 -19.35
C LYS A 203 10.84 15.45 -19.61
N VAL A 204 10.14 14.42 -19.11
CA VAL A 204 8.69 14.30 -19.24
C VAL A 204 8.00 15.45 -18.54
N LEU A 205 8.34 15.71 -17.28
CA LEU A 205 7.75 16.77 -16.48
C LEU A 205 7.94 18.14 -17.15
N LYS A 206 9.17 18.47 -17.56
CA LYS A 206 9.47 19.72 -18.28
C LYS A 206 8.67 19.87 -19.58
N ALA A 207 8.51 18.78 -20.32
CA ALA A 207 7.75 18.81 -21.59
C ALA A 207 6.24 18.98 -21.34
N LYS A 208 5.67 18.23 -20.38
CA LYS A 208 4.25 18.33 -20.01
C LYS A 208 3.90 19.68 -19.44
N TRP A 209 4.78 20.26 -18.61
CA TRP A 209 4.55 21.57 -17.98
C TRP A 209 4.22 22.67 -19.00
N LYS A 210 4.94 22.69 -20.14
CA LYS A 210 4.64 23.61 -21.23
C LYS A 210 3.21 23.46 -21.75
N TYR A 211 2.73 22.23 -21.88
CA TYR A 211 1.38 21.95 -22.34
C TYR A 211 0.33 22.22 -21.27
N PHE A 212 0.65 22.02 -19.99
CA PHE A 212 -0.21 22.40 -18.87
C PHE A 212 -0.50 23.90 -18.89
N GLN A 213 0.52 24.73 -19.04
CA GLN A 213 0.34 26.17 -19.19
C GLN A 213 -0.52 26.51 -20.40
N THR A 214 -0.29 25.85 -21.53
CA THR A 214 -1.10 26.08 -22.74
C THR A 214 -2.59 25.73 -22.51
N ALA A 215 -2.88 24.58 -21.93
CA ALA A 215 -4.24 24.17 -21.61
C ALA A 215 -4.91 25.12 -20.63
N PHE A 216 -4.20 25.53 -19.58
CA PHE A 216 -4.68 26.48 -18.59
C PHE A 216 -5.10 27.80 -19.25
N TYR A 217 -4.23 28.44 -20.01
CA TYR A 217 -4.56 29.70 -20.67
C TYR A 217 -5.71 29.60 -21.68
N GLN A 218 -5.92 28.44 -22.27
CA GLN A 218 -7.02 28.23 -23.24
C GLN A 218 -8.36 27.98 -22.56
N GLN A 219 -8.40 27.41 -21.37
CA GLN A 219 -9.62 26.86 -20.78
C GLN A 219 -10.05 27.52 -19.47
N TRP A 220 -9.13 28.19 -18.76
CA TRP A 220 -9.40 28.71 -17.42
C TRP A 220 -10.62 29.61 -17.33
N GLU A 221 -10.74 30.59 -18.22
CA GLU A 221 -11.84 31.55 -18.20
C GLU A 221 -13.21 30.90 -18.44
N SER A 222 -13.25 29.79 -19.14
CA SER A 222 -14.49 29.05 -19.38
C SER A 222 -14.78 27.99 -18.31
N LEU A 223 -13.74 27.52 -17.59
CA LEU A 223 -13.85 26.46 -16.59
C LEU A 223 -14.15 26.97 -15.21
N LYS A 224 -13.48 28.03 -14.77
CA LYS A 224 -13.45 28.49 -13.38
C LYS A 224 -14.83 28.71 -12.75
N ASP A 225 -15.82 29.12 -13.53
CA ASP A 225 -17.18 29.42 -13.07
C ASP A 225 -18.19 28.28 -13.33
N THR A 226 -17.72 27.12 -13.82
CA THR A 226 -18.62 25.97 -14.03
C THR A 226 -19.02 25.33 -12.72
N ALA A 227 -20.24 24.83 -12.63
CA ALA A 227 -20.75 24.17 -11.43
C ALA A 227 -19.90 22.97 -11.01
N ASP A 228 -19.40 22.19 -11.98
CA ASP A 228 -18.57 21.02 -11.76
C ASP A 228 -17.20 21.39 -11.12
N PHE A 229 -16.54 22.44 -11.66
CA PHE A 229 -15.29 22.93 -11.08
C PHE A 229 -15.50 23.50 -9.67
N GLN A 230 -16.55 24.30 -9.46
CA GLN A 230 -16.85 24.87 -8.15
C GLN A 230 -17.20 23.79 -7.13
N GLN A 231 -17.89 22.73 -7.54
CA GLN A 231 -18.14 21.58 -6.68
C GLN A 231 -16.83 20.86 -6.29
N PHE A 232 -15.93 20.65 -7.24
CA PHE A 232 -14.61 20.08 -6.97
C PHE A 232 -13.82 20.92 -5.95
N ILE A 233 -13.81 22.25 -6.10
CA ILE A 233 -13.14 23.15 -5.13
C ILE A 233 -13.75 22.97 -3.74
N LYS A 234 -15.08 23.02 -3.64
CA LYS A 234 -15.80 22.89 -2.36
C LYS A 234 -15.55 21.54 -1.68
N GLU A 235 -15.52 20.46 -2.43
CA GLU A 235 -15.27 19.11 -1.87
C GLU A 235 -13.84 18.91 -1.36
N ASN A 236 -12.90 19.78 -1.75
CA ASN A 236 -11.50 19.70 -1.43
C ASN A 236 -10.94 20.95 -0.74
N GLU A 237 -11.81 21.85 -0.26
CA GLU A 237 -11.41 23.15 0.31
C GLU A 237 -10.45 23.05 1.50
N ASP A 238 -10.52 21.94 2.21
CA ASP A 238 -9.73 21.64 3.41
C ASP A 238 -8.23 21.39 3.16
N TRP A 239 -7.82 21.11 1.91
CA TRP A 239 -6.42 20.86 1.57
C TRP A 239 -5.97 21.54 0.25
N LEU A 240 -6.89 21.74 -0.68
CA LEU A 240 -6.58 22.10 -2.07
C LEU A 240 -5.98 23.51 -2.20
N HIS A 241 -6.44 24.46 -1.41
CA HIS A 241 -5.93 25.83 -1.44
C HIS A 241 -4.50 25.92 -0.89
N ASP A 242 -4.20 25.22 0.21
CA ASP A 242 -2.87 25.15 0.78
C ASP A 242 -1.88 24.50 -0.21
N TYR A 243 -2.32 23.42 -0.86
CA TYR A 243 -1.52 22.77 -1.90
C TYR A 243 -1.26 23.72 -3.09
N ALA A 244 -2.30 24.40 -3.58
CA ALA A 244 -2.14 25.32 -4.71
C ALA A 244 -1.23 26.49 -4.36
N GLN A 245 -1.33 27.05 -3.15
CA GLN A 245 -0.44 28.09 -2.64
C GLN A 245 1.01 27.62 -2.54
N TYR A 246 1.22 26.43 -1.95
CA TYR A 246 2.55 25.82 -1.86
C TYR A 246 3.20 25.65 -3.23
N CYS A 247 2.44 25.14 -4.22
CA CYS A 247 2.95 24.96 -5.58
C CYS A 247 3.19 26.29 -6.30
N ALA A 248 2.33 27.28 -6.10
CA ALA A 248 2.49 28.62 -6.68
C ALA A 248 3.76 29.31 -6.19
N GLU A 249 4.07 29.19 -4.89
CA GLU A 249 5.31 29.70 -4.30
C GLU A 249 6.55 28.98 -4.86
N ARG A 250 6.50 27.66 -4.96
CA ARG A 250 7.58 26.85 -5.54
C ARG A 250 7.87 27.22 -6.99
N ASP A 251 6.82 27.41 -7.79
CA ASP A 251 6.89 27.55 -9.25
C ASP A 251 6.92 29.03 -9.69
N ASN A 252 6.81 29.94 -8.73
CA ASN A 252 6.70 31.39 -8.96
C ASN A 252 5.61 31.74 -10.00
N ASN A 253 4.39 31.19 -9.78
CA ASN A 253 3.23 31.41 -10.64
C ASN A 253 1.95 31.60 -9.81
N GLY A 254 0.75 31.61 -10.45
CA GLY A 254 -0.54 31.74 -9.78
C GLY A 254 -1.04 30.42 -9.23
N THR A 255 -1.92 30.46 -8.23
CA THR A 255 -2.56 29.29 -7.61
C THR A 255 -3.52 28.61 -8.58
N GLU A 256 -4.11 29.35 -9.50
CA GLU A 256 -5.19 28.92 -10.39
C GLU A 256 -4.78 27.77 -11.31
N ILE A 257 -3.53 27.77 -11.80
CA ILE A 257 -3.03 26.67 -12.64
C ILE A 257 -2.97 25.36 -11.85
N HIS A 258 -2.65 25.39 -10.56
CA HIS A 258 -2.59 24.20 -9.72
C HIS A 258 -3.99 23.68 -9.37
N LEU A 259 -4.96 24.57 -9.16
CA LEU A 259 -6.37 24.19 -9.02
C LEU A 259 -6.89 23.54 -10.31
N PHE A 260 -6.56 24.14 -11.47
CA PHE A 260 -6.90 23.61 -12.80
C PHE A 260 -6.32 22.20 -13.01
N LEU A 261 -5.05 21.98 -12.67
CA LEU A 261 -4.39 20.69 -12.85
C LEU A 261 -4.99 19.62 -11.92
N GLN A 262 -5.27 19.94 -10.67
CA GLN A 262 -5.87 18.98 -9.73
C GLN A 262 -7.28 18.58 -10.16
N TYR A 263 -8.10 19.52 -10.63
CA TYR A 263 -9.41 19.22 -11.21
C TYR A 263 -9.30 18.22 -12.37
N HIS A 264 -8.36 18.42 -13.28
CA HIS A 264 -8.17 17.51 -14.41
C HIS A 264 -7.58 16.16 -14.01
N CYS A 265 -6.73 16.10 -12.99
CA CYS A 265 -6.26 14.85 -12.42
C CYS A 265 -7.42 14.02 -11.85
N ASP A 266 -8.26 14.64 -11.01
CA ASP A 266 -9.47 14.02 -10.46
C ASP A 266 -10.38 13.48 -11.58
N LYS A 267 -10.67 14.32 -12.55
CA LYS A 267 -11.54 13.96 -13.67
C LYS A 267 -11.01 12.78 -14.49
N GLN A 268 -9.76 12.84 -14.95
CA GLN A 268 -9.18 11.77 -15.77
C GLN A 268 -9.04 10.45 -15.01
N LEU A 269 -8.66 10.51 -13.73
CA LEU A 269 -8.55 9.29 -12.93
C LEU A 269 -9.92 8.67 -12.66
N ARG A 270 -10.95 9.45 -12.34
CA ARG A 270 -12.33 8.95 -12.17
C ARG A 270 -12.88 8.33 -13.45
N GLU A 271 -12.63 8.95 -14.61
CA GLU A 271 -13.05 8.40 -15.91
C GLU A 271 -12.36 7.06 -16.21
N ALA A 272 -11.06 6.96 -15.89
CA ALA A 272 -10.33 5.71 -16.03
C ALA A 272 -10.89 4.62 -15.13
N ILE A 273 -11.16 4.92 -13.86
CA ILE A 273 -11.71 3.98 -12.88
C ILE A 273 -13.11 3.52 -13.27
N LYS A 274 -13.96 4.46 -13.68
CA LYS A 274 -15.29 4.10 -14.18
C LYS A 274 -15.19 3.06 -15.30
N THR A 275 -14.26 3.24 -16.23
CA THR A 275 -14.03 2.29 -17.33
C THR A 275 -13.53 0.93 -16.81
N LEU A 276 -12.71 0.90 -15.75
CA LEU A 276 -12.28 -0.35 -15.10
C LEU A 276 -13.47 -1.06 -14.44
N HIS A 277 -14.32 -0.32 -13.72
CA HIS A 277 -15.53 -0.88 -13.09
C HIS A 277 -16.52 -1.43 -14.13
N ASP A 278 -16.72 -0.73 -15.25
CA ASP A 278 -17.55 -1.21 -16.36
C ASP A 278 -17.03 -2.56 -16.94
N LYS A 279 -15.75 -2.88 -16.75
CA LYS A 279 -15.09 -4.15 -17.11
C LYS A 279 -15.05 -5.17 -15.97
N GLY A 280 -15.62 -4.86 -14.80
CA GLY A 280 -15.60 -5.72 -13.61
C GLY A 280 -14.22 -5.84 -12.97
N LEU A 281 -13.38 -4.80 -13.07
CA LEU A 281 -12.04 -4.73 -12.49
C LEU A 281 -12.02 -3.82 -11.26
N LEU A 282 -11.19 -4.18 -10.30
CA LEU A 282 -10.92 -3.41 -9.09
C LEU A 282 -9.58 -2.68 -9.23
N LEU A 283 -9.51 -1.45 -8.73
CA LEU A 283 -8.26 -0.70 -8.60
C LEU A 283 -7.82 -0.66 -7.14
N LYS A 284 -6.64 -1.23 -6.86
CA LYS A 284 -5.99 -1.19 -5.54
C LYS A 284 -4.90 -0.12 -5.57
N GLY A 285 -5.03 0.89 -4.71
CA GLY A 285 -4.03 1.93 -4.52
C GLY A 285 -2.97 1.56 -3.50
N ASP A 286 -2.04 2.48 -3.28
CA ASP A 286 -0.98 2.37 -2.28
C ASP A 286 -0.91 3.67 -1.48
N ILE A 287 -0.92 3.58 -0.16
CA ILE A 287 -0.92 4.70 0.76
C ILE A 287 0.42 4.73 1.51
N PRO A 288 1.34 5.63 1.14
CA PRO A 288 2.64 5.76 1.81
C PRO A 288 2.52 5.97 3.31
N ILE A 289 3.38 5.34 4.11
CA ILE A 289 3.49 5.68 5.53
C ILE A 289 4.10 7.09 5.70
N GLY A 290 5.02 7.47 4.84
CA GLY A 290 5.73 8.74 4.93
C GLY A 290 5.04 9.91 4.22
N VAL A 291 5.48 11.11 4.56
CA VAL A 291 5.19 12.36 3.83
C VAL A 291 6.49 13.15 3.68
N ASN A 292 6.60 13.96 2.63
CA ASN A 292 7.78 14.81 2.42
C ASN A 292 7.93 15.81 3.57
N PRO A 293 9.08 15.86 4.28
CA PRO A 293 9.29 16.76 5.42
C PRO A 293 9.22 18.24 5.06
N SER A 294 9.35 18.60 3.78
CA SER A 294 9.23 19.96 3.26
C SER A 294 7.92 20.16 2.48
N GLY A 295 7.06 19.15 2.43
CA GLY A 295 5.78 19.18 1.73
C GLY A 295 4.73 20.05 2.39
N VAL A 296 3.62 20.22 1.70
CA VAL A 296 2.51 21.06 2.19
C VAL A 296 1.90 20.52 3.47
N ASP A 297 1.73 19.21 3.60
CA ASP A 297 1.11 18.60 4.79
C ASP A 297 1.86 18.96 6.08
N VAL A 298 3.21 18.86 6.04
CA VAL A 298 4.06 19.21 7.18
C VAL A 298 4.07 20.72 7.44
N LYS A 299 4.01 21.54 6.39
CA LYS A 299 3.97 23.00 6.54
C LYS A 299 2.66 23.51 7.11
N SER A 300 1.52 22.93 6.65
CA SER A 300 0.19 23.33 7.12
C SER A 300 -0.15 22.76 8.50
N HIS A 301 0.39 21.57 8.84
CA HIS A 301 0.06 20.86 10.09
C HIS A 301 1.32 20.36 10.81
N PRO A 302 2.28 21.25 11.17
CA PRO A 302 3.55 20.80 11.75
C PRO A 302 3.43 20.10 13.11
N ASP A 303 2.36 20.34 13.83
CA ASP A 303 2.04 19.72 15.13
C ASP A 303 1.64 18.25 15.01
N LEU A 304 1.25 17.78 13.83
CA LEU A 304 0.92 16.39 13.55
C LEU A 304 2.16 15.51 13.29
N PHE A 305 3.36 16.09 13.27
CA PHE A 305 4.60 15.40 12.91
C PHE A 305 5.72 15.66 13.91
N ASN A 306 6.55 14.65 14.16
CA ASN A 306 7.77 14.78 14.96
C ASN A 306 8.94 15.11 14.03
N LEU A 307 9.34 16.39 14.00
CA LEU A 307 10.30 16.94 13.02
C LEU A 307 11.77 16.81 13.42
N ASP A 308 12.06 16.34 14.62
CA ASP A 308 13.39 16.09 15.17
C ASP A 308 13.91 14.67 14.93
N VAL A 309 13.05 13.80 14.41
CA VAL A 309 13.36 12.42 14.03
C VAL A 309 13.05 12.16 12.56
N GLN A 310 13.58 11.05 12.05
CA GLN A 310 13.27 10.47 10.75
C GLN A 310 12.87 9.01 10.94
N VAL A 311 11.97 8.51 10.10
CA VAL A 311 11.56 7.11 10.15
C VAL A 311 12.37 6.26 9.18
N GLY A 312 12.43 4.96 9.50
CA GLY A 312 13.14 3.98 8.71
C GLY A 312 12.82 2.56 9.17
N ALA A 313 13.73 1.64 8.88
CA ALA A 313 13.70 0.25 9.35
C ALA A 313 14.98 -0.08 10.11
N PRO A 314 14.90 -0.98 11.12
CA PRO A 314 16.10 -1.49 11.78
C PRO A 314 16.95 -2.31 10.80
N PRO A 315 18.21 -2.63 11.18
CA PRO A 315 19.03 -3.59 10.44
C PRO A 315 18.31 -4.93 10.24
N ASP A 316 18.39 -5.42 9.02
CA ASP A 316 17.83 -6.70 8.59
C ASP A 316 18.72 -7.35 7.50
N ASP A 317 18.23 -8.44 6.90
CA ASP A 317 18.93 -9.14 5.80
C ASP A 317 19.05 -8.31 4.51
N PHE A 318 18.22 -7.28 4.35
CA PHE A 318 18.23 -6.39 3.19
C PHE A 318 19.17 -5.19 3.38
N SER A 319 19.38 -4.76 4.63
CA SER A 319 20.23 -3.62 4.97
C SER A 319 20.91 -3.79 6.32
N ALA A 320 22.18 -4.14 6.31
CA ALA A 320 22.98 -4.33 7.54
C ALA A 320 23.10 -3.05 8.41
N GLU A 321 22.88 -1.87 7.84
CA GLU A 321 22.90 -0.57 8.54
C GLU A 321 21.49 -0.05 8.85
N GLY A 322 20.46 -0.84 8.53
CA GLY A 322 19.07 -0.37 8.55
C GLY A 322 18.79 0.61 7.41
N GLN A 323 17.58 1.09 7.34
CA GLN A 323 17.12 2.05 6.34
C GLN A 323 16.73 3.36 7.01
N ASN A 324 17.04 4.47 6.38
CA ASN A 324 16.52 5.80 6.74
C ASN A 324 15.73 6.34 5.54
N TRP A 325 14.42 6.47 5.70
CA TRP A 325 13.52 6.92 4.62
C TRP A 325 13.40 8.44 4.53
N GLY A 326 13.92 9.16 5.54
CA GLY A 326 13.96 10.63 5.53
C GLY A 326 12.64 11.33 5.88
N PHE A 327 11.59 10.60 6.23
CA PHE A 327 10.28 11.14 6.59
C PHE A 327 10.19 11.39 8.09
N PRO A 328 9.43 12.40 8.57
CA PRO A 328 9.11 12.56 9.99
C PRO A 328 8.17 11.44 10.45
N SER A 329 8.19 11.09 11.73
CA SER A 329 7.14 10.24 12.31
C SER A 329 5.89 11.05 12.64
N TYR A 330 4.76 10.36 12.82
CA TYR A 330 3.50 11.00 13.21
C TYR A 330 3.44 11.25 14.71
N ASN A 331 2.96 12.42 15.08
CA ASN A 331 2.57 12.74 16.46
C ASN A 331 1.16 12.17 16.74
N TRP A 332 1.11 10.87 17.03
CA TRP A 332 -0.16 10.17 17.25
C TRP A 332 -0.98 10.73 18.42
N GLU A 333 -0.33 11.31 19.43
CA GLU A 333 -1.01 11.95 20.56
C GLU A 333 -1.71 13.24 20.14
N ALA A 334 -1.12 14.02 19.24
CA ALA A 334 -1.78 15.19 18.67
C ALA A 334 -2.94 14.76 17.78
N MET A 335 -2.76 13.77 16.91
CA MET A 335 -3.79 13.27 16.01
C MET A 335 -4.98 12.62 16.76
N ALA A 336 -4.74 12.01 17.91
CA ALA A 336 -5.81 11.41 18.71
C ALA A 336 -6.81 12.43 19.25
N LYS A 337 -6.42 13.71 19.42
CA LYS A 337 -7.28 14.77 20.00
C LYS A 337 -8.52 15.07 19.14
N ASP A 338 -8.42 14.85 17.84
CA ASP A 338 -9.53 15.04 16.87
C ASP A 338 -10.01 13.72 16.25
N GLY A 339 -9.61 12.57 16.85
CA GLY A 339 -9.98 11.25 16.36
C GLY A 339 -9.24 10.83 15.09
N TYR A 340 -8.04 11.34 14.86
CA TYR A 340 -7.23 11.07 13.67
C TYR A 340 -7.80 11.65 12.36
N ALA A 341 -8.44 12.81 12.43
CA ALA A 341 -9.18 13.42 11.33
C ALA A 341 -8.34 13.58 10.05
N TRP A 342 -7.07 13.98 10.15
CA TRP A 342 -6.17 14.12 9.00
C TRP A 342 -5.99 12.78 8.25
N TRP A 343 -5.76 11.67 8.96
CA TRP A 343 -5.64 10.35 8.35
C TRP A 343 -6.95 9.85 7.76
N GLN A 344 -8.06 10.04 8.50
CA GLN A 344 -9.38 9.67 7.98
C GLN A 344 -9.69 10.41 6.67
N ARG A 345 -9.41 11.72 6.65
CA ARG A 345 -9.63 12.55 5.45
C ARG A 345 -8.74 12.10 4.28
N ARG A 346 -7.47 11.78 4.53
CA ARG A 346 -6.56 11.21 3.52
C ARG A 346 -7.16 9.95 2.88
N LEU A 347 -7.64 9.03 3.68
CA LEU A 347 -8.27 7.81 3.18
C LEU A 347 -9.56 8.09 2.43
N GLN A 348 -10.41 9.01 2.91
CA GLN A 348 -11.66 9.41 2.25
C GLN A 348 -11.42 10.04 0.88
N VAL A 349 -10.40 10.86 0.72
CA VAL A 349 -10.03 11.42 -0.59
C VAL A 349 -9.56 10.30 -1.53
N MET A 350 -8.73 9.39 -1.08
CA MET A 350 -8.25 8.28 -1.90
C MET A 350 -9.35 7.25 -2.23
N ALA A 351 -10.37 7.11 -1.37
CA ALA A 351 -11.52 6.24 -1.62
C ALA A 351 -12.39 6.66 -2.82
N ARG A 352 -12.19 7.86 -3.33
CA ARG A 352 -12.80 8.31 -4.60
C ARG A 352 -12.23 7.57 -5.81
N TYR A 353 -11.03 6.98 -5.64
CA TYR A 353 -10.24 6.40 -6.73
C TYR A 353 -9.99 4.91 -6.54
N PHE A 354 -10.01 4.40 -5.31
CA PHE A 354 -9.59 3.03 -5.02
C PHE A 354 -10.69 2.19 -4.38
N ASP A 355 -10.72 0.92 -4.77
CA ASP A 355 -11.57 -0.12 -4.18
C ASP A 355 -10.92 -0.77 -2.98
N ALA A 356 -9.60 -0.85 -3.01
CA ALA A 356 -8.74 -1.37 -1.97
C ALA A 356 -7.45 -0.55 -1.90
N TYR A 357 -6.73 -0.65 -0.80
CA TYR A 357 -5.45 0.03 -0.66
C TYR A 357 -4.43 -0.81 0.11
N ARG A 358 -3.17 -0.68 -0.26
CA ARG A 358 -2.05 -1.15 0.53
C ARG A 358 -1.72 -0.05 1.55
N ILE A 359 -1.71 -0.40 2.82
CA ILE A 359 -1.09 0.43 3.85
C ILE A 359 0.40 0.11 3.81
N ASP A 360 1.19 1.04 3.33
CA ASP A 360 2.63 0.96 3.36
C ASP A 360 3.12 0.90 4.80
N HIS A 361 4.02 -0.06 5.10
CA HIS A 361 4.59 -0.28 6.42
C HIS A 361 3.57 -0.24 7.58
N ILE A 362 2.56 -1.11 7.54
CA ILE A 362 1.49 -1.13 8.57
C ILE A 362 2.06 -1.26 10.00
N LEU A 363 3.25 -1.84 10.14
CA LEU A 363 3.96 -1.93 11.42
C LEU A 363 4.15 -0.57 12.08
N GLY A 364 4.21 0.52 11.29
CA GLY A 364 4.31 1.91 11.77
C GLY A 364 3.12 2.38 12.60
N PHE A 365 1.98 1.68 12.53
CA PHE A 365 0.81 1.94 13.38
C PHE A 365 0.89 1.25 14.74
N PHE A 366 1.75 0.27 14.88
CA PHE A 366 2.09 -0.41 16.13
C PHE A 366 3.32 0.23 16.76
N ARG A 367 4.37 0.33 16.00
CA ARG A 367 5.67 0.91 16.31
C ARG A 367 6.39 1.32 15.05
N ILE A 368 7.22 2.35 15.13
CA ILE A 368 8.05 2.77 14.02
C ILE A 368 9.51 2.89 14.46
N TRP A 369 10.44 2.64 13.52
CA TRP A 369 11.85 2.85 13.77
C TRP A 369 12.17 4.34 13.61
N GLU A 370 12.43 5.03 14.73
CA GLU A 370 12.80 6.45 14.76
C GLU A 370 14.31 6.61 14.83
N ILE A 371 14.83 7.43 13.94
CA ILE A 371 16.25 7.74 13.81
C ILE A 371 16.39 9.23 14.11
N PRO A 372 17.28 9.67 15.07
CA PRO A 372 17.52 11.08 15.30
C PRO A 372 17.91 11.80 14.01
N LYS A 373 17.32 12.98 13.72
CA LYS A 373 17.54 13.74 12.47
C LYS A 373 19.02 14.03 12.18
N THR A 374 19.84 14.09 13.22
CA THR A 374 21.30 14.31 13.11
C THR A 374 22.09 13.02 12.85
N ALA A 375 21.46 11.85 12.94
CA ALA A 375 22.11 10.57 12.72
C ALA A 375 22.23 10.26 11.23
N LYS A 376 23.38 9.71 10.84
CA LYS A 376 23.69 9.35 9.45
C LYS A 376 23.34 7.89 9.10
N SER A 377 23.14 7.05 10.10
CA SER A 377 22.91 5.60 9.94
C SER A 377 21.62 5.19 10.65
N GLY A 378 20.87 4.28 10.05
CA GLY A 378 19.70 3.62 10.64
C GLY A 378 20.02 2.86 11.92
N LEU A 379 21.27 2.48 12.12
CA LEU A 379 21.77 1.83 13.33
C LEU A 379 21.56 2.65 14.62
N LEU A 380 21.41 3.96 14.54
CA LEU A 380 21.24 4.84 15.69
C LEU A 380 19.75 5.06 16.06
N GLY A 381 18.86 4.33 15.44
CA GLY A 381 17.44 4.38 15.71
C GLY A 381 17.01 3.53 16.90
N HIS A 382 15.74 3.63 17.20
CA HIS A 382 15.02 2.82 18.21
C HIS A 382 13.55 2.72 17.81
N PHE A 383 12.84 1.73 18.34
CA PHE A 383 11.39 1.66 18.15
C PHE A 383 10.66 2.69 19.03
N SER A 384 9.67 3.34 18.45
CA SER A 384 8.77 4.29 19.09
C SER A 384 7.29 3.92 18.75
N PRO A 385 6.36 3.86 19.74
CA PRO A 385 6.64 3.98 21.17
C PRO A 385 7.30 2.71 21.75
N ALA A 386 8.00 2.85 22.86
CA ALA A 386 8.63 1.75 23.58
C ALA A 386 8.39 1.86 25.10
N LEU A 387 8.71 0.79 25.83
CA LEU A 387 8.74 0.70 27.29
C LEU A 387 10.19 0.57 27.75
N PRO A 388 10.95 1.68 27.87
CA PRO A 388 12.36 1.65 28.24
C PRO A 388 12.58 1.06 29.63
N LEU A 389 13.74 0.46 29.83
CA LEU A 389 14.13 -0.21 31.08
C LEU A 389 14.75 0.76 32.08
N SER A 390 14.36 0.69 33.34
CA SER A 390 15.10 1.33 34.42
C SER A 390 16.37 0.56 34.75
N VAL A 391 17.28 1.16 35.52
CA VAL A 391 18.50 0.48 36.00
C VAL A 391 18.13 -0.71 36.89
N GLU A 392 17.11 -0.54 37.74
CA GLU A 392 16.62 -1.59 38.62
C GLU A 392 16.07 -2.80 37.86
N GLU A 393 15.35 -2.55 36.77
CA GLU A 393 14.83 -3.61 35.88
C GLU A 393 15.99 -4.39 35.23
N ILE A 394 17.02 -3.68 34.74
CA ILE A 394 18.21 -4.28 34.12
C ILE A 394 18.97 -5.13 35.12
N GLU A 395 19.20 -4.61 36.34
CA GLU A 395 19.95 -5.33 37.39
C GLU A 395 19.17 -6.53 37.94
N LYS A 396 17.84 -6.43 38.02
CA LYS A 396 16.96 -7.53 38.40
C LYS A 396 17.04 -8.72 37.43
N GLN A 397 17.34 -8.46 36.16
CA GLN A 397 17.57 -9.50 35.16
C GLN A 397 19.02 -10.03 35.15
N GLY A 398 19.82 -9.68 36.15
CA GLY A 398 21.16 -10.22 36.36
C GLY A 398 22.28 -9.44 35.65
N PHE A 399 21.99 -8.38 34.94
CA PHE A 399 23.02 -7.59 34.26
C PHE A 399 23.45 -6.40 35.12
N HIS A 400 24.70 -6.43 35.61
CA HIS A 400 25.25 -5.30 36.37
C HIS A 400 25.49 -4.08 35.47
N PHE A 401 24.60 -3.08 35.57
CA PHE A 401 24.61 -1.90 34.72
C PHE A 401 25.58 -0.82 35.22
N VAL A 402 26.49 -0.41 34.34
CA VAL A 402 27.42 0.71 34.59
C VAL A 402 27.30 1.69 33.45
N LYS A 403 26.66 2.86 33.65
CA LYS A 403 26.36 3.86 32.62
C LYS A 403 27.58 4.23 31.80
N SER A 404 28.73 4.54 32.41
CA SER A 404 29.94 4.94 31.70
C SER A 404 30.57 3.85 30.82
N LYS A 405 30.23 2.58 31.05
CA LYS A 405 30.72 1.44 30.27
C LYS A 405 29.73 1.02 29.17
N HIS A 406 28.46 1.04 29.49
CA HIS A 406 27.41 0.41 28.69
C HIS A 406 26.59 1.40 27.86
N VAL A 407 26.69 2.73 28.15
CA VAL A 407 26.07 3.82 27.41
C VAL A 407 27.14 4.74 26.86
N LYS A 408 27.47 4.56 25.59
CA LYS A 408 28.51 5.33 24.91
C LYS A 408 27.92 6.12 23.73
N LYS A 409 28.62 7.13 23.27
CA LYS A 409 28.28 7.81 22.02
C LYS A 409 28.61 6.93 20.82
N GLY A 410 27.74 6.95 19.82
CA GLY A 410 27.92 6.21 18.57
C GLY A 410 27.47 4.75 18.63
N VAL A 411 28.01 3.94 17.74
CA VAL A 411 27.49 2.59 17.48
C VAL A 411 28.01 1.51 18.44
N ASP A 412 29.12 1.74 19.15
CA ASP A 412 29.70 0.77 20.10
C ASP A 412 29.14 0.96 21.53
N THR A 413 27.86 0.69 21.69
CA THR A 413 27.14 0.81 22.96
C THR A 413 26.15 -0.35 23.15
N LEU A 414 25.92 -0.80 24.37
CA LEU A 414 24.91 -1.83 24.68
C LEU A 414 23.52 -1.23 24.85
N PHE A 415 23.44 -0.02 25.38
CA PHE A 415 22.20 0.68 25.62
C PHE A 415 22.26 2.11 25.08
N ILE A 416 21.13 2.62 24.66
CA ILE A 416 20.91 4.04 24.37
C ILE A 416 19.98 4.66 25.41
N PRO A 417 20.16 5.94 25.80
CA PRO A 417 19.22 6.62 26.67
C PRO A 417 17.86 6.73 25.98
N ALA A 418 16.79 6.50 26.73
CA ALA A 418 15.44 6.74 26.24
C ALA A 418 15.24 8.25 25.94
N PRO A 419 14.69 8.63 24.78
CA PRO A 419 14.63 10.04 24.37
C PRO A 419 13.90 10.96 25.35
N ASN A 420 12.77 10.51 25.90
CA ASN A 420 11.87 11.33 26.72
C ASN A 420 11.75 10.86 28.17
N GLU A 421 12.57 9.89 28.60
CA GLU A 421 12.50 9.31 29.95
C GLU A 421 13.87 9.31 30.62
N LYS A 422 14.00 10.16 31.64
CA LYS A 422 15.26 10.30 32.37
C LYS A 422 15.62 8.97 33.08
N ASP A 423 16.89 8.60 33.00
CA ASP A 423 17.49 7.43 33.64
C ASP A 423 16.84 6.08 33.25
N LYS A 424 16.23 6.04 32.05
CA LYS A 424 15.79 4.82 31.40
C LYS A 424 16.58 4.56 30.10
N TYR A 425 16.64 3.29 29.70
CA TYR A 425 17.52 2.82 28.65
C TYR A 425 16.82 1.84 27.73
N ILE A 426 17.26 1.83 26.48
CA ILE A 426 16.81 0.92 25.42
C ILE A 426 18.01 0.06 25.03
N PRO A 427 17.94 -1.28 25.05
CA PRO A 427 18.98 -2.13 24.48
C PRO A 427 19.20 -1.78 23.02
N ARG A 428 20.44 -1.73 22.59
CA ARG A 428 20.72 -1.46 21.17
C ARG A 428 20.39 -2.68 20.32
N ILE A 429 19.74 -2.48 19.16
CA ILE A 429 19.33 -3.59 18.27
C ILE A 429 20.55 -4.44 17.81
N GLU A 430 21.69 -3.81 17.54
CA GLU A 430 22.94 -4.46 17.10
C GLU A 430 23.95 -4.64 18.25
N LEU A 431 23.49 -4.78 19.50
CA LEU A 431 24.40 -4.86 20.66
C LEU A 431 25.40 -6.02 20.54
N HIS A 432 24.98 -7.16 19.98
CA HIS A 432 25.81 -8.36 19.80
C HIS A 432 27.03 -8.14 18.89
N ARG A 433 26.96 -7.17 17.96
CA ARG A 433 28.06 -6.80 17.06
C ARG A 433 29.03 -5.77 17.66
N THR A 434 28.73 -5.24 18.85
CA THR A 434 29.57 -4.21 19.50
C THR A 434 30.82 -4.80 20.13
N LYS A 435 31.92 -4.04 20.14
CA LYS A 435 33.14 -4.41 20.87
C LYS A 435 32.86 -4.53 22.37
N THR A 436 31.96 -3.68 22.88
CA THR A 436 31.57 -3.71 24.28
C THR A 436 30.94 -5.07 24.65
N TYR A 437 30.04 -5.63 23.83
CA TYR A 437 29.48 -6.98 24.04
C TYR A 437 30.57 -8.07 24.04
N GLN A 438 31.53 -7.98 23.11
CA GLN A 438 32.61 -8.96 23.01
C GLN A 438 33.53 -8.99 24.25
N THR A 439 33.56 -7.95 25.06
CA THR A 439 34.34 -7.89 26.30
C THR A 439 33.61 -8.43 27.52
N LEU A 440 32.32 -8.76 27.40
CA LEU A 440 31.53 -9.36 28.48
C LEU A 440 31.95 -10.81 28.73
N ASN A 441 31.86 -11.25 30.00
CA ASN A 441 31.95 -12.67 30.31
C ASN A 441 30.64 -13.41 29.95
N GLU A 442 30.63 -14.73 29.98
CA GLU A 442 29.46 -15.53 29.59
C GLU A 442 28.20 -15.26 30.44
N GLU A 443 28.33 -15.06 31.72
CA GLU A 443 27.21 -14.72 32.62
C GLU A 443 26.58 -13.37 32.23
N GLN A 444 27.41 -12.38 31.94
CA GLN A 444 26.95 -11.06 31.48
C GLN A 444 26.32 -11.12 30.08
N LYS A 445 26.84 -11.97 29.18
CA LYS A 445 26.23 -12.18 27.86
C LYS A 445 24.87 -12.80 28.00
N HIS A 446 24.71 -13.86 28.77
CA HIS A 446 23.40 -14.46 29.02
C HIS A 446 22.39 -13.44 29.55
N ALA A 447 22.77 -12.68 30.57
CA ALA A 447 21.88 -11.69 31.15
C ALA A 447 21.48 -10.59 30.19
N ILE A 448 22.37 -10.09 29.31
CA ILE A 448 22.05 -9.07 28.32
C ILE A 448 21.24 -9.66 27.15
N ASP A 449 21.47 -10.92 26.79
CA ASP A 449 20.72 -11.62 25.75
C ASP A 449 19.28 -11.86 26.22
N ASP A 450 19.03 -12.23 27.46
CA ASP A 450 17.70 -12.35 28.07
C ASP A 450 16.98 -10.99 28.06
N ILE A 451 17.68 -9.90 28.41
CA ILE A 451 17.14 -8.53 28.35
C ILE A 451 16.79 -8.16 26.91
N TYR A 452 17.63 -8.49 25.94
CA TYR A 452 17.42 -8.21 24.53
C TYR A 452 16.20 -8.96 23.99
N GLU A 453 16.11 -10.26 24.28
CA GLU A 453 15.00 -11.11 23.88
C GLU A 453 13.67 -10.61 24.48
N ASP A 454 13.63 -10.36 25.79
CA ASP A 454 12.43 -9.79 26.42
C ASP A 454 12.06 -8.45 25.78
N PHE A 455 13.02 -7.54 25.60
CA PHE A 455 12.75 -6.19 25.09
C PHE A 455 12.19 -6.17 23.68
N TYR A 456 12.78 -6.94 22.74
CA TYR A 456 12.43 -6.87 21.34
C TYR A 456 11.29 -7.80 20.92
N PHE A 457 11.06 -8.91 21.65
CA PHE A 457 10.12 -9.94 21.21
C PHE A 457 8.95 -10.19 22.18
N HIS A 458 9.03 -9.75 23.44
CA HIS A 458 7.99 -10.06 24.44
C HIS A 458 7.40 -8.82 25.11
N ARG A 459 8.21 -7.96 25.70
CA ARG A 459 7.83 -6.84 26.59
C ARG A 459 6.75 -5.92 26.01
N HIS A 460 6.76 -5.70 24.72
CA HIS A 460 5.95 -4.68 24.07
C HIS A 460 4.67 -5.21 23.41
N ASN A 461 4.46 -6.52 23.30
CA ASN A 461 3.39 -7.08 22.49
C ASN A 461 2.01 -6.50 22.86
N GLU A 462 1.63 -6.55 24.15
CA GLU A 462 0.35 -5.99 24.58
C GLU A 462 0.30 -4.46 24.43
N PHE A 463 1.39 -3.78 24.74
CA PHE A 463 1.49 -2.33 24.60
C PHE A 463 1.33 -1.88 23.14
N TRP A 464 2.02 -2.53 22.20
CA TRP A 464 1.89 -2.21 20.77
C TRP A 464 0.53 -2.60 20.19
N LYS A 465 -0.05 -3.71 20.66
CA LYS A 465 -1.43 -4.09 20.35
C LYS A 465 -2.41 -2.96 20.70
N GLN A 466 -2.35 -2.47 21.92
CA GLN A 466 -3.19 -1.36 22.38
C GLN A 466 -2.95 -0.10 21.54
N LYS A 467 -1.68 0.25 21.26
CA LYS A 467 -1.33 1.42 20.43
C LYS A 467 -1.87 1.32 19.01
N ALA A 468 -1.94 0.16 18.44
CA ALA A 468 -2.55 -0.06 17.13
C ALA A 468 -4.09 0.06 17.19
N LEU A 469 -4.71 -0.57 18.21
CA LEU A 469 -6.17 -0.53 18.40
C LEU A 469 -6.71 0.84 18.79
N GLU A 470 -5.88 1.75 19.33
CA GLU A 470 -6.26 3.15 19.57
C GLU A 470 -6.59 3.89 18.25
N LYS A 471 -5.92 3.55 17.12
CA LYS A 471 -6.00 4.32 15.87
C LYS A 471 -6.55 3.54 14.67
N LEU A 472 -6.10 2.30 14.43
CA LEU A 472 -6.48 1.55 13.24
C LEU A 472 -7.99 1.38 13.04
N PRO A 473 -8.82 1.12 14.08
CA PRO A 473 -10.27 1.02 13.90
C PRO A 473 -10.89 2.30 13.30
N ALA A 474 -10.45 3.48 13.76
CA ALA A 474 -10.94 4.76 13.25
C ALA A 474 -10.58 4.94 11.76
N LEU A 475 -9.37 4.53 11.36
CA LEU A 475 -8.88 4.66 10.00
C LEU A 475 -9.57 3.65 9.06
N ILE A 476 -9.64 2.38 9.45
CA ILE A 476 -10.27 1.34 8.64
C ILE A 476 -11.76 1.62 8.42
N ASN A 477 -12.43 2.22 9.40
CA ASN A 477 -13.85 2.58 9.29
C ASN A 477 -14.11 3.89 8.54
N ALA A 478 -13.09 4.70 8.29
CA ALA A 478 -13.24 5.98 7.62
C ALA A 478 -13.69 5.84 6.16
N THR A 479 -13.46 4.67 5.56
CA THR A 479 -13.75 4.42 4.14
C THR A 479 -14.23 3.00 3.90
N PRO A 480 -14.85 2.77 2.74
CA PRO A 480 -15.28 1.46 2.28
C PRO A 480 -14.17 0.62 1.64
N MET A 481 -13.00 1.19 1.40
CA MET A 481 -11.91 0.47 0.75
C MET A 481 -11.46 -0.74 1.58
N ILE A 482 -11.10 -1.84 0.91
CA ILE A 482 -10.45 -2.97 1.56
C ILE A 482 -9.02 -2.58 1.95
N ALA A 483 -8.70 -2.73 3.23
CA ALA A 483 -7.36 -2.51 3.74
C ALA A 483 -6.49 -3.77 3.56
N CYS A 484 -5.29 -3.57 3.00
CA CYS A 484 -4.24 -4.59 2.91
C CYS A 484 -2.98 -4.00 3.57
N GLY A 485 -2.46 -4.64 4.62
CA GLY A 485 -1.24 -4.17 5.29
C GLY A 485 0.01 -4.73 4.62
N GLU A 486 1.01 -3.89 4.43
CA GLU A 486 2.37 -4.39 4.16
C GLU A 486 3.05 -4.65 5.50
N ASP A 487 3.09 -5.91 5.89
CA ASP A 487 3.57 -6.41 7.18
C ASP A 487 4.84 -7.25 7.01
N LEU A 488 5.84 -6.69 6.34
CA LEU A 488 7.15 -7.32 6.13
C LEU A 488 8.19 -6.80 7.14
N GLY A 489 9.25 -7.58 7.36
CA GLY A 489 10.36 -7.27 8.25
C GLY A 489 10.23 -7.89 9.64
N MET A 490 10.67 -7.19 10.69
CA MET A 490 10.60 -7.66 12.08
C MET A 490 9.19 -7.47 12.64
N ILE A 491 8.34 -8.50 12.52
CA ILE A 491 6.91 -8.44 12.82
C ILE A 491 6.68 -8.75 14.31
N PRO A 492 6.11 -7.82 15.12
CA PRO A 492 5.66 -8.13 16.47
C PRO A 492 4.56 -9.20 16.48
N ALA A 493 4.56 -10.07 17.50
CA ALA A 493 3.62 -11.19 17.59
C ALA A 493 2.14 -10.73 17.64
N CYS A 494 1.86 -9.53 18.10
CA CYS A 494 0.50 -8.96 18.12
C CYS A 494 -0.05 -8.52 16.77
N VAL A 495 0.80 -8.34 15.75
CA VAL A 495 0.39 -7.77 14.44
C VAL A 495 -0.60 -8.68 13.70
N PRO A 496 -0.35 -9.98 13.50
CA PRO A 496 -1.30 -10.85 12.81
C PRO A 496 -2.68 -10.90 13.49
N GLU A 497 -2.70 -10.90 14.82
CA GLU A 497 -3.94 -10.91 15.61
C GLU A 497 -4.77 -9.66 15.36
N VAL A 498 -4.15 -8.46 15.47
CA VAL A 498 -4.84 -7.19 15.23
C VAL A 498 -5.31 -7.06 13.78
N MET A 499 -4.48 -7.48 12.81
CA MET A 499 -4.88 -7.45 11.41
C MET A 499 -6.07 -8.37 11.15
N GLN A 500 -6.09 -9.56 11.73
CA GLN A 500 -7.20 -10.49 11.64
C GLN A 500 -8.47 -9.93 12.29
N GLU A 501 -8.36 -9.35 13.49
CA GLU A 501 -9.47 -8.73 14.23
C GLU A 501 -10.12 -7.60 13.40
N LEU A 502 -9.29 -6.78 12.75
CA LEU A 502 -9.76 -5.64 11.95
C LEU A 502 -10.09 -5.99 10.49
N GLY A 503 -9.92 -7.24 10.07
CA GLY A 503 -10.17 -7.69 8.71
C GLY A 503 -9.18 -7.15 7.68
N ILE A 504 -7.99 -6.70 8.12
CA ILE A 504 -6.92 -6.23 7.25
C ILE A 504 -6.22 -7.44 6.61
N MET A 505 -6.10 -7.45 5.30
CA MET A 505 -5.40 -8.51 4.57
C MET A 505 -3.89 -8.39 4.80
N SER A 506 -3.22 -9.50 5.14
CA SER A 506 -1.74 -9.52 5.21
C SER A 506 -1.10 -9.60 3.82
N LEU A 507 0.18 -9.26 3.74
CA LEU A 507 0.99 -9.46 2.53
C LEU A 507 1.88 -10.69 2.70
N GLU A 508 1.66 -11.71 1.89
CA GLU A 508 2.46 -12.94 1.90
C GLU A 508 3.31 -13.02 0.63
N VAL A 509 4.62 -13.02 0.81
CA VAL A 509 5.58 -13.11 -0.30
C VAL A 509 6.17 -14.51 -0.34
N GLN A 510 6.01 -15.23 -1.44
CA GLN A 510 6.36 -16.64 -1.59
C GLN A 510 7.76 -17.02 -1.09
N ARG A 511 8.72 -16.15 -1.28
CA ARG A 511 10.12 -16.32 -0.89
C ARG A 511 10.50 -15.73 0.47
N MET A 512 9.52 -15.25 1.24
CA MET A 512 9.73 -14.63 2.56
C MET A 512 8.72 -15.19 3.56
N PRO A 513 8.92 -16.43 4.04
CA PRO A 513 8.02 -17.04 5.00
C PRO A 513 8.05 -16.28 6.33
N LYS A 514 6.88 -16.12 6.94
CA LYS A 514 6.73 -15.55 8.29
C LYS A 514 6.77 -16.61 9.39
N VAL A 515 6.69 -17.89 9.00
CA VAL A 515 6.76 -19.02 9.93
C VAL A 515 8.22 -19.39 10.18
N PHE A 516 8.62 -19.37 11.44
CA PHE A 516 9.99 -19.70 11.84
C PHE A 516 10.39 -21.12 11.41
N GLY A 517 11.58 -21.25 10.83
CA GLY A 517 12.13 -22.52 10.35
C GLY A 517 11.73 -22.90 8.93
N HIS A 518 10.79 -22.22 8.31
CA HIS A 518 10.48 -22.40 6.90
C HIS A 518 11.41 -21.54 6.03
N GLN A 519 11.91 -22.13 4.94
CA GLN A 519 12.76 -21.42 3.98
C GLN A 519 11.91 -20.69 2.91
N PHE A 520 10.73 -21.22 2.60
CA PHE A 520 9.75 -20.69 1.66
C PHE A 520 8.35 -20.87 2.22
N VAL A 521 7.42 -20.02 1.82
CA VAL A 521 6.01 -20.11 2.22
C VAL A 521 5.40 -21.43 1.73
N GLN A 522 4.73 -22.13 2.62
CA GLN A 522 3.91 -23.31 2.31
C GLN A 522 2.44 -22.90 2.27
N ASN A 523 1.61 -23.60 1.49
CA ASN A 523 0.19 -23.27 1.39
C ASN A 523 -0.53 -23.37 2.76
N GLU A 524 -0.08 -24.26 3.63
CA GLU A 524 -0.62 -24.47 4.98
C GLU A 524 -0.35 -23.29 5.92
N ASP A 525 0.69 -22.48 5.63
CA ASP A 525 1.06 -21.30 6.40
C ASP A 525 0.25 -20.07 6.04
N LEU A 526 -0.42 -20.09 4.88
CA LEU A 526 -1.10 -18.92 4.34
C LEU A 526 -2.44 -18.68 5.03
N PRO A 527 -2.67 -17.50 5.59
CA PRO A 527 -3.99 -17.11 6.02
C PRO A 527 -4.90 -16.91 4.78
N GLU A 528 -6.18 -17.27 4.90
CA GLU A 528 -7.15 -17.04 3.82
C GLU A 528 -7.25 -15.54 3.46
N ASN A 529 -7.25 -14.66 4.49
CA ASN A 529 -7.36 -13.21 4.31
C ASN A 529 -6.01 -12.55 4.04
N CYS A 530 -5.40 -12.90 2.91
CA CYS A 530 -4.10 -12.34 2.50
C CYS A 530 -4.05 -11.97 1.02
N VAL A 531 -3.06 -11.15 0.69
CA VAL A 531 -2.56 -10.93 -0.66
C VAL A 531 -1.29 -11.75 -0.82
N TYR A 532 -1.34 -12.79 -1.65
CA TYR A 532 -0.18 -13.64 -1.94
C TYR A 532 0.49 -13.22 -3.24
N THR A 533 1.81 -13.16 -3.26
CA THR A 533 2.59 -12.65 -4.38
C THR A 533 3.95 -13.35 -4.53
N THR A 534 4.50 -13.33 -5.73
CA THR A 534 5.88 -13.76 -6.01
C THR A 534 6.92 -12.76 -5.51
N GLY A 535 6.56 -11.48 -5.39
CA GLY A 535 7.44 -10.41 -4.96
C GLY A 535 6.77 -9.04 -4.98
N THR A 536 7.50 -8.00 -4.58
CA THR A 536 7.06 -6.61 -4.59
C THR A 536 7.99 -5.76 -5.47
N HIS A 537 7.65 -4.48 -5.64
CA HIS A 537 8.51 -3.51 -6.32
C HIS A 537 9.87 -3.27 -5.63
N ASP A 538 10.01 -3.66 -4.37
CA ASP A 538 11.24 -3.53 -3.56
C ASP A 538 12.18 -4.72 -3.66
N MET A 539 11.86 -5.68 -4.50
CA MET A 539 12.58 -6.93 -4.64
C MET A 539 12.98 -7.19 -6.09
N PRO A 540 13.98 -8.05 -6.35
CA PRO A 540 14.21 -8.60 -7.68
C PRO A 540 12.94 -9.27 -8.23
N THR A 541 12.71 -9.23 -9.53
CA THR A 541 11.67 -10.04 -10.19
C THR A 541 11.84 -11.51 -9.85
N LEU A 542 10.82 -12.33 -10.04
CA LEU A 542 10.94 -13.78 -9.82
C LEU A 542 12.11 -14.37 -10.63
N ARG A 543 12.22 -14.01 -11.91
CA ARG A 543 13.32 -14.43 -12.77
C ARG A 543 14.69 -13.94 -12.27
N GLY A 544 14.76 -12.68 -11.83
CA GLY A 544 15.98 -12.09 -11.26
C GLY A 544 16.44 -12.86 -10.03
N TRP A 545 15.54 -13.09 -9.09
CA TRP A 545 15.81 -13.82 -7.86
C TRP A 545 16.24 -15.27 -8.10
N LEU A 546 15.59 -15.98 -9.02
CA LEU A 546 15.99 -17.34 -9.42
C LEU A 546 17.37 -17.40 -10.11
N ALA A 547 17.82 -16.30 -10.69
CA ALA A 547 19.14 -16.23 -11.33
C ALA A 547 20.30 -15.98 -10.35
N GLU A 548 20.04 -15.45 -9.15
CA GLU A 548 21.08 -15.06 -8.18
C GLU A 548 21.82 -16.24 -7.55
N ASP A 549 21.09 -17.29 -7.16
CA ASP A 549 21.65 -18.44 -6.44
C ASP A 549 21.04 -19.76 -6.93
N ARG A 550 21.86 -20.60 -7.54
CA ARG A 550 21.42 -21.88 -8.11
C ARG A 550 21.01 -22.91 -7.04
N VAL A 551 21.65 -22.90 -5.87
CA VAL A 551 21.34 -23.85 -4.79
C VAL A 551 19.98 -23.51 -4.20
N ARG A 552 19.79 -22.26 -3.84
CA ARG A 552 18.50 -21.74 -3.35
C ARG A 552 17.39 -21.95 -4.37
N THR A 553 17.64 -21.69 -5.64
CA THR A 553 16.67 -21.91 -6.73
C THR A 553 16.27 -23.37 -6.82
N ARG A 554 17.21 -24.31 -6.70
CA ARG A 554 16.88 -25.73 -6.70
C ARG A 554 16.01 -26.10 -5.49
N GLN A 555 16.37 -25.67 -4.30
CA GLN A 555 15.59 -25.89 -3.07
C GLN A 555 14.17 -25.31 -3.20
N PHE A 556 14.04 -24.13 -3.79
CA PHE A 556 12.75 -23.50 -4.03
C PHE A 556 11.88 -24.29 -5.03
N LEU A 557 12.43 -24.71 -6.15
CA LEU A 557 11.70 -25.52 -7.14
C LEU A 557 11.32 -26.89 -6.57
N ASP A 558 12.20 -27.52 -5.78
CA ASP A 558 11.91 -28.78 -5.09
C ASP A 558 10.78 -28.61 -4.07
N SER A 559 10.70 -27.48 -3.35
CA SER A 559 9.59 -27.19 -2.42
C SER A 559 8.22 -27.05 -3.10
N LEU A 560 8.21 -26.81 -4.40
CA LEU A 560 7.02 -26.71 -5.24
C LEU A 560 6.75 -27.99 -6.07
N ASP A 561 7.50 -29.07 -5.84
CA ASP A 561 7.46 -30.29 -6.66
C ASP A 561 7.76 -30.04 -8.15
N LEU A 562 8.68 -29.12 -8.46
CA LEU A 562 9.07 -28.78 -9.82
C LEU A 562 10.48 -29.31 -10.14
N ASP A 563 10.58 -30.24 -11.10
CA ASP A 563 11.87 -30.85 -11.54
C ASP A 563 12.49 -30.08 -12.72
N ASP A 564 12.41 -28.78 -12.75
CA ASP A 564 12.99 -27.95 -13.81
C ASP A 564 14.48 -27.70 -13.54
N ARG A 565 15.36 -28.17 -14.45
CA ARG A 565 16.83 -27.99 -14.32
C ARG A 565 17.32 -26.62 -14.79
N LYS A 566 16.51 -25.90 -15.57
CA LYS A 566 16.76 -24.56 -16.07
C LYS A 566 15.54 -23.72 -15.84
N VAL A 567 15.75 -22.47 -15.40
CA VAL A 567 14.70 -21.46 -15.35
C VAL A 567 14.36 -21.04 -16.78
N THR A 568 13.13 -21.28 -17.19
CA THR A 568 12.55 -20.92 -18.49
C THR A 568 11.23 -20.20 -18.26
N SER A 569 10.65 -19.60 -19.28
CA SER A 569 9.30 -19.03 -19.22
C SER A 569 8.26 -20.04 -18.72
N LYS A 570 8.41 -21.32 -19.10
CA LYS A 570 7.55 -22.41 -18.61
C LYS A 570 7.74 -22.68 -17.12
N THR A 571 8.97 -22.59 -16.61
CA THR A 571 9.25 -22.72 -15.18
C THR A 571 8.56 -21.60 -14.39
N LEU A 572 8.68 -20.34 -14.85
CA LEU A 572 8.04 -19.19 -14.22
C LEU A 572 6.52 -19.35 -14.20
N LYS A 573 5.95 -19.80 -15.32
CA LYS A 573 4.51 -20.08 -15.38
C LYS A 573 4.08 -21.14 -14.37
N LYS A 574 4.80 -22.26 -14.25
CA LYS A 574 4.50 -23.30 -13.26
C LYS A 574 4.56 -22.76 -11.83
N VAL A 575 5.54 -21.92 -11.51
CA VAL A 575 5.63 -21.28 -10.19
C VAL A 575 4.39 -20.43 -9.91
N ILE A 576 3.96 -19.60 -10.87
CA ILE A 576 2.77 -18.76 -10.75
C ILE A 576 1.49 -19.63 -10.66
N ASP A 577 1.40 -20.70 -11.45
CA ASP A 577 0.26 -21.63 -11.43
C ASP A 577 0.10 -22.30 -10.05
N LYS A 578 1.20 -22.58 -9.33
CA LYS A 578 1.16 -23.13 -7.95
C LYS A 578 0.50 -22.20 -6.95
N HIS A 579 0.51 -20.88 -7.18
CA HIS A 579 -0.24 -19.94 -6.34
C HIS A 579 -1.76 -20.13 -6.43
N LEU A 580 -2.27 -20.71 -7.53
CA LEU A 580 -3.71 -20.95 -7.71
C LEU A 580 -4.25 -22.03 -6.75
N ASP A 581 -3.35 -22.89 -6.24
CA ASP A 581 -3.69 -23.92 -5.26
C ASP A 581 -3.69 -23.38 -3.81
N SER A 582 -3.33 -22.10 -3.62
CA SER A 582 -3.23 -21.48 -2.30
C SER A 582 -4.60 -21.10 -1.73
N PRO A 583 -4.76 -21.05 -0.40
CA PRO A 583 -5.98 -20.60 0.24
C PRO A 583 -6.17 -19.07 0.19
N SER A 584 -5.20 -18.33 -0.35
CA SER A 584 -5.19 -16.86 -0.35
C SER A 584 -6.40 -16.30 -1.11
N LYS A 585 -6.98 -15.23 -0.55
CA LYS A 585 -8.11 -14.53 -1.16
C LYS A 585 -7.71 -13.78 -2.44
N TRP A 586 -6.52 -13.21 -2.46
CA TRP A 586 -5.99 -12.46 -3.60
C TRP A 586 -4.57 -12.91 -3.96
N ASN A 587 -4.35 -13.19 -5.26
CA ASN A 587 -3.03 -13.43 -5.84
C ASN A 587 -2.69 -12.28 -6.77
N ILE A 588 -1.79 -11.38 -6.36
CA ILE A 588 -1.42 -10.19 -7.13
C ILE A 588 0.07 -10.27 -7.48
N TYR A 589 0.38 -10.31 -8.77
CA TYR A 589 1.73 -10.50 -9.28
C TYR A 589 2.33 -9.22 -9.85
N PRO A 590 3.64 -8.97 -9.66
CA PRO A 590 4.34 -7.95 -10.44
C PRO A 590 4.11 -8.14 -11.95
N LEU A 591 3.85 -7.06 -12.67
CA LEU A 591 3.68 -7.13 -14.13
C LEU A 591 4.89 -7.79 -14.81
N GLN A 592 6.09 -7.53 -14.33
CA GLN A 592 7.32 -8.13 -14.85
C GLN A 592 7.27 -9.66 -14.81
N ASP A 593 6.81 -10.24 -13.69
CA ASP A 593 6.75 -11.70 -13.53
C ASP A 593 5.72 -12.33 -14.49
N LEU A 594 4.62 -11.62 -14.76
CA LEU A 594 3.64 -12.05 -15.76
C LEU A 594 4.18 -11.92 -17.20
N LEU A 595 4.92 -10.85 -17.49
CA LEU A 595 5.55 -10.65 -18.78
C LEU A 595 6.67 -11.67 -19.04
N ASP A 596 7.42 -12.06 -18.00
CA ASP A 596 8.51 -13.04 -18.09
C ASP A 596 8.03 -14.47 -18.40
N MET A 597 6.71 -14.73 -18.37
CA MET A 597 6.14 -15.98 -18.92
C MET A 597 6.26 -16.11 -20.44
N ASP A 598 6.70 -15.06 -21.15
CA ASP A 598 7.13 -15.11 -22.55
C ASP A 598 8.57 -14.56 -22.67
N GLU A 599 9.50 -15.41 -23.13
CA GLU A 599 10.94 -15.08 -23.26
C GLU A 599 11.22 -13.88 -24.17
N LYS A 600 10.28 -13.51 -25.06
CA LYS A 600 10.38 -12.30 -25.89
C LYS A 600 10.42 -11.01 -25.07
N ASN A 601 9.87 -11.04 -23.86
CA ASN A 601 9.85 -9.88 -22.95
C ASN A 601 11.10 -9.78 -22.08
N TRP A 602 11.95 -10.80 -22.08
CA TRP A 602 13.11 -10.86 -21.19
C TRP A 602 14.12 -9.75 -21.46
N SER A 603 14.54 -9.09 -20.40
CA SER A 603 15.77 -8.29 -20.43
C SER A 603 16.98 -9.21 -20.50
N PRO A 604 18.03 -8.81 -21.24
CA PRO A 604 19.30 -9.57 -21.26
C PRO A 604 19.86 -9.79 -19.85
N ASN A 605 19.77 -8.77 -18.98
CA ASN A 605 20.08 -8.86 -17.56
C ASN A 605 18.77 -8.76 -16.75
N PRO A 606 18.40 -9.79 -15.97
CA PRO A 606 17.19 -9.76 -15.16
C PRO A 606 17.11 -8.61 -14.14
N ALA A 607 18.26 -8.11 -13.67
CA ALA A 607 18.32 -7.00 -12.73
C ALA A 607 17.80 -5.67 -13.32
N ASP A 608 17.79 -5.54 -14.66
CA ASP A 608 17.28 -4.34 -15.34
C ASP A 608 15.74 -4.20 -15.21
N ASP A 609 15.05 -5.28 -14.85
CA ASP A 609 13.61 -5.30 -14.65
C ASP A 609 13.19 -5.04 -13.18
N GLN A 610 14.15 -4.87 -12.27
CA GLN A 610 13.87 -4.48 -10.88
C GLN A 610 13.53 -2.98 -10.80
N ILE A 611 12.46 -2.64 -10.07
CA ILE A 611 11.98 -1.25 -9.95
C ILE A 611 12.77 -0.50 -8.88
N ASN A 612 12.82 -1.06 -7.68
CA ASN A 612 13.49 -0.42 -6.54
C ASN A 612 14.52 -1.35 -5.88
N VAL A 613 15.58 -0.75 -5.38
CA VAL A 613 16.58 -1.36 -4.50
C VAL A 613 16.62 -0.55 -3.22
N PRO A 614 15.90 -0.95 -2.15
CA PRO A 614 15.72 -0.12 -0.94
C PRO A 614 17.02 0.34 -0.28
N ALA A 615 18.08 -0.48 -0.34
CA ALA A 615 19.41 -0.11 0.16
C ALA A 615 20.10 1.00 -0.66
N ASN A 616 19.60 1.34 -1.86
CA ASN A 616 20.16 2.36 -2.72
C ASN A 616 19.37 3.68 -2.61
N ALA A 617 19.79 4.57 -1.73
CA ALA A 617 19.17 5.89 -1.55
C ALA A 617 19.16 6.78 -2.83
N LYS A 618 19.90 6.40 -3.88
CA LYS A 618 19.94 7.10 -5.16
C LYS A 618 19.16 6.36 -6.25
N ASN A 619 18.31 5.41 -5.89
CA ASN A 619 17.48 4.70 -6.84
C ASN A 619 16.62 5.67 -7.63
N GLN A 620 16.57 5.47 -8.94
CA GLN A 620 15.69 6.22 -9.83
C GLN A 620 14.52 5.32 -10.21
N TRP A 621 13.31 5.77 -9.95
CA TRP A 621 12.07 5.07 -10.26
C TRP A 621 11.74 5.25 -11.74
N LYS A 622 12.40 4.48 -12.61
CA LYS A 622 12.39 4.70 -14.06
C LYS A 622 12.06 3.47 -14.89
N TRP A 623 11.87 2.31 -14.24
CA TRP A 623 11.53 1.11 -14.99
C TRP A 623 10.29 1.33 -15.83
N ARG A 624 10.33 0.91 -17.09
CA ARG A 624 9.25 1.05 -18.04
C ARG A 624 9.11 -0.21 -18.86
N MET A 625 7.89 -0.71 -19.02
CA MET A 625 7.63 -1.87 -19.86
C MET A 625 8.14 -1.64 -21.29
N LYS A 626 8.70 -2.67 -21.92
CA LYS A 626 9.30 -2.60 -23.25
C LYS A 626 8.24 -2.55 -24.35
N MET A 627 7.26 -3.44 -24.23
CA MET A 627 6.12 -3.55 -25.16
C MET A 627 5.06 -2.51 -24.77
N ASN A 628 4.39 -1.90 -25.74
CA ASN A 628 3.23 -1.06 -25.44
C ASN A 628 1.99 -1.91 -25.16
N LEU A 629 1.00 -1.35 -24.48
CA LEU A 629 -0.22 -2.04 -24.06
C LEU A 629 -1.03 -2.56 -25.28
N GLU A 630 -1.03 -1.83 -26.37
CA GLU A 630 -1.72 -2.20 -27.61
C GLU A 630 -1.09 -3.47 -28.24
N ALA A 631 0.24 -3.54 -28.26
CA ALA A 631 0.96 -4.72 -28.75
C ALA A 631 0.82 -5.91 -27.78
N LEU A 632 0.85 -5.64 -26.47
CA LEU A 632 0.64 -6.66 -25.45
C LEU A 632 -0.75 -7.31 -25.57
N LEU A 633 -1.78 -6.51 -25.82
CA LEU A 633 -3.15 -7.00 -26.04
C LEU A 633 -3.24 -7.83 -27.33
N SER A 634 -2.58 -7.40 -28.40
CA SER A 634 -2.58 -8.11 -29.68
C SER A 634 -1.84 -9.46 -29.63
N SER A 635 -0.93 -9.66 -28.68
CA SER A 635 -0.20 -10.93 -28.52
C SER A 635 -1.02 -12.07 -27.90
N ILE A 636 -2.24 -11.78 -27.42
CA ILE A 636 -3.16 -12.77 -26.80
C ILE A 636 -4.02 -13.47 -27.86
N GLN A 637 -4.12 -12.90 -29.07
CA GLN A 637 -4.83 -13.50 -30.21
C GLN A 637 -3.98 -14.58 -30.91
#